data_c5ae89ef76e626403f767707c9a16e00
#
_entry.id   c5ae89ef76e626403f767707c9a16e00
#
_cell.length_a   1.000
_cell.length_b   1.000
_cell.length_c   1.000
_cell.angle_alpha   90.00
_cell.angle_beta   90.00
_cell.angle_gamma   90.00
#
_symmetry.space_group_name_H-M   'P 1'
#
loop_
_entity.id
_entity.type
_entity.pdbx_description
1 polymer ?
#
loop_
_entity_poly.entity_id
_entity_poly.type
_entity_poly.pdbx_seq_one_letter_code
_entity_poly.pdbx_strand_id
1 'polypeptide(L)'
;MAYTALETMRRQNRERFGRELGPRQPPLWQNPDRPNDLKSAALRFLHSRCQGLLFDAAIQAEEARTGQYRGTGMEPGQIPFNMERDLDRLCLEKALESFIDSGAAEDAYTVYYCYLQMFLGRYGRSRRMVELLSEYEANGSALLMEHRDHYSHSVYVFALGLAVYDTNAAFRQCFRRFYHLTGPEEQAAGFFLEYWGLTSLFHDIGYPFELPFEQVLSYFEVENLPRGEGRLYLSYRSVETLTALSQAERARWQALCGKDFADTTALFAFALAERLGTAYGISEEELRQVIGSKPVSPERFDYHMDHAFFSAVRLYRELAAALGPEKLGQAHLDALTAILLHNSLFKFAIAFCKDPRRQKAPLPPDRHPLAWLLMLCDELQCWDRIAYGRNSRTELSPMAADFDFSGGALRVVYGFDEEEREKIDAYRAAHAAWEAAGGGAAAPRLKAYSDMVGREPRFCASLRRIVDTGICPLTVCADIRPADRKSKHGTLSSSSFLHLYDFAVALHGRDEPQAVTTEELERKFEALSLEYQLSNINRAKSFRRYLDAIGCFFTDRNVDYPMVTAFTPEQTGVFAPLEHARWLREHRRMGWYGGDDYETLPLGPEAGEGEREQALRRALREQLRCHKLVLNGELSDERIRQHYLSLSPEDQGKDWEPFNRMLRLLRRFDGLRIYRL
;
A
#
# COMPACT_ATOMS: atom_id res chain seq x y z
N MET A 1 -8.13 40.74 -12.29
CA MET A 1 -8.39 40.62 -13.75
C MET A 1 -7.76 39.36 -14.36
N ALA A 2 -6.51 39.00 -14.05
CA ALA A 2 -5.88 37.75 -14.52
C ALA A 2 -6.64 36.48 -14.08
N TYR A 3 -7.10 36.47 -12.82
CA TYR A 3 -7.92 35.41 -12.26
C TYR A 3 -9.22 35.17 -13.04
N THR A 4 -9.91 36.25 -13.42
CA THR A 4 -11.16 36.16 -14.19
C THR A 4 -10.97 35.64 -15.61
N ALA A 5 -9.87 35.98 -16.26
CA ALA A 5 -9.53 35.47 -17.61
C ALA A 5 -9.21 33.97 -17.59
N LEU A 6 -8.46 33.52 -16.60
CA LEU A 6 -8.12 32.11 -16.42
C LEU A 6 -9.36 31.27 -16.06
N GLU A 7 -10.26 31.76 -15.19
CA GLU A 7 -11.52 31.10 -14.89
C GLU A 7 -12.48 31.05 -16.08
N THR A 8 -12.51 32.10 -16.88
CA THR A 8 -13.32 32.14 -18.09
C THR A 8 -12.79 31.13 -19.13
N MET A 9 -11.49 31.07 -19.34
CA MET A 9 -10.85 30.04 -20.18
C MET A 9 -11.15 28.63 -19.66
N ARG A 10 -11.06 28.39 -18.36
CA ARG A 10 -11.37 27.09 -17.73
C ARG A 10 -12.80 26.67 -17.95
N ARG A 11 -13.75 27.60 -17.80
CA ARG A 11 -15.17 27.34 -18.02
C ARG A 11 -15.43 27.03 -19.51
N GLN A 12 -14.88 27.83 -20.41
CA GLN A 12 -15.00 27.62 -21.84
C GLN A 12 -14.36 26.29 -22.29
N ASN A 13 -13.21 25.93 -21.75
CA ASN A 13 -12.56 24.66 -22.05
C ASN A 13 -13.34 23.47 -21.46
N ARG A 14 -13.87 23.54 -20.25
CA ARG A 14 -14.77 22.50 -19.71
C ARG A 14 -16.03 22.34 -20.57
N GLU A 15 -16.62 23.44 -21.02
CA GLU A 15 -17.79 23.39 -21.88
C GLU A 15 -17.44 22.81 -23.26
N ARG A 16 -16.31 23.20 -23.84
CA ARG A 16 -15.84 22.75 -25.13
C ARG A 16 -15.44 21.27 -25.09
N PHE A 17 -14.56 20.89 -24.20
CA PHE A 17 -14.02 19.53 -24.11
C PHE A 17 -14.98 18.55 -23.41
N GLY A 18 -15.81 19.01 -22.49
CA GLY A 18 -16.89 18.21 -21.91
C GLY A 18 -17.97 17.83 -22.92
N ARG A 19 -18.16 18.62 -23.99
CA ARG A 19 -19.07 18.29 -25.09
C ARG A 19 -18.41 17.43 -26.16
N GLU A 20 -17.11 17.63 -26.43
CA GLU A 20 -16.34 16.87 -27.44
C GLU A 20 -15.91 15.48 -26.95
N LEU A 21 -15.69 15.30 -25.64
CA LEU A 21 -15.31 14.00 -25.05
C LEU A 21 -16.49 13.04 -24.87
N GLY A 22 -17.71 13.50 -25.14
CA GLY A 22 -18.92 12.71 -24.92
C GLY A 22 -19.23 12.44 -23.45
N PRO A 23 -20.28 11.67 -23.12
CA PRO A 23 -20.49 11.22 -21.77
C PRO A 23 -19.24 10.49 -21.30
N ARG A 24 -18.69 10.84 -20.13
CA ARG A 24 -17.52 10.15 -19.54
C ARG A 24 -17.78 8.66 -19.63
N GLN A 25 -16.98 7.96 -20.44
CA GLN A 25 -17.06 6.52 -20.47
C GLN A 25 -16.89 6.02 -19.04
N PRO A 26 -17.71 5.05 -18.62
CA PRO A 26 -17.52 4.47 -17.29
C PRO A 26 -16.06 4.02 -17.16
N PRO A 27 -15.46 4.16 -15.98
CA PRO A 27 -14.07 3.76 -15.79
C PRO A 27 -13.86 2.34 -16.30
N LEU A 28 -12.77 2.10 -17.05
CA LEU A 28 -12.48 0.81 -17.69
C LEU A 28 -12.43 -0.37 -16.71
N TRP A 29 -12.19 -0.08 -15.42
CA TRP A 29 -12.17 -1.09 -14.35
C TRP A 29 -13.56 -1.51 -13.87
N GLN A 30 -14.63 -0.78 -14.19
CA GLN A 30 -15.98 -1.22 -13.83
C GLN A 30 -16.35 -2.48 -14.61
N ASN A 31 -16.62 -3.55 -13.85
CA ASN A 31 -17.19 -4.78 -14.40
C ASN A 31 -18.72 -4.75 -14.23
N PRO A 32 -19.50 -4.57 -15.30
CA PRO A 32 -20.97 -4.52 -15.20
C PRO A 32 -21.58 -5.81 -14.63
N ASP A 33 -20.93 -6.95 -14.88
CA ASP A 33 -21.41 -8.26 -14.43
C ASP A 33 -21.08 -8.51 -12.95
N ARG A 34 -20.06 -7.85 -12.42
CA ARG A 34 -19.58 -7.95 -11.03
C ARG A 34 -19.30 -6.57 -10.43
N PRO A 35 -20.32 -5.72 -10.25
CA PRO A 35 -20.13 -4.34 -9.81
C PRO A 35 -19.62 -4.21 -8.36
N ASN A 36 -19.69 -5.27 -7.57
CA ASN A 36 -19.26 -5.31 -6.18
C ASN A 36 -18.19 -6.38 -5.92
N ASP A 37 -17.38 -6.72 -6.91
CA ASP A 37 -16.15 -7.47 -6.67
C ASP A 37 -15.08 -6.59 -5.98
N LEU A 38 -14.00 -7.18 -5.54
CA LEU A 38 -12.93 -6.47 -4.81
C LEU A 38 -12.40 -5.27 -5.61
N LYS A 39 -12.10 -5.47 -6.90
CA LYS A 39 -11.56 -4.42 -7.77
C LYS A 39 -12.55 -3.27 -7.92
N SER A 40 -13.78 -3.60 -8.31
CA SER A 40 -14.83 -2.60 -8.56
C SER A 40 -15.17 -1.80 -7.31
N ALA A 41 -15.29 -2.45 -6.15
CA ALA A 41 -15.65 -1.79 -4.90
C ALA A 41 -14.51 -0.91 -4.36
N ALA A 42 -13.26 -1.42 -4.33
CA ALA A 42 -12.12 -0.65 -3.83
C ALA A 42 -11.81 0.56 -4.72
N LEU A 43 -11.85 0.41 -6.05
CA LEU A 43 -11.60 1.52 -6.97
C LEU A 43 -12.77 2.52 -6.98
N ARG A 44 -14.01 2.06 -6.82
CA ARG A 44 -15.16 2.97 -6.67
C ARG A 44 -15.08 3.82 -5.41
N PHE A 45 -14.56 3.28 -4.30
CA PHE A 45 -14.26 4.07 -3.12
C PHE A 45 -13.34 5.25 -3.45
N LEU A 46 -12.20 4.99 -4.08
CA LEU A 46 -11.25 6.04 -4.47
C LEU A 46 -11.84 7.00 -5.50
N HIS A 47 -12.55 6.48 -6.50
CA HIS A 47 -13.07 7.26 -7.62
C HIS A 47 -14.24 8.18 -7.24
N SER A 48 -15.16 7.70 -6.40
CA SER A 48 -16.44 8.36 -6.17
C SER A 48 -16.61 8.91 -4.77
N ARG A 49 -16.09 8.25 -3.72
CA ARG A 49 -16.27 8.68 -2.34
C ARG A 49 -15.20 9.63 -1.85
N CYS A 50 -13.99 9.54 -2.40
CA CYS A 50 -12.88 10.40 -2.02
C CYS A 50 -12.73 11.63 -2.93
N GLN A 51 -13.81 12.13 -3.53
CA GLN A 51 -13.73 13.31 -4.37
C GLN A 51 -13.58 14.60 -3.54
N GLY A 52 -12.55 15.34 -3.84
CA GLY A 52 -12.43 16.80 -3.78
C GLY A 52 -12.31 17.49 -2.42
N LEU A 53 -13.15 17.24 -1.45
CA LEU A 53 -13.37 18.21 -0.37
C LEU A 53 -12.42 18.12 0.83
N LEU A 54 -11.80 17.00 1.06
CA LEU A 54 -11.07 16.80 2.32
C LEU A 54 -9.67 17.28 2.33
N PHE A 55 -9.04 17.07 1.23
CA PHE A 55 -7.69 17.51 1.05
C PHE A 55 -7.63 19.05 1.04
N ASP A 56 -8.69 19.72 0.62
CA ASP A 56 -8.79 21.17 0.53
C ASP A 56 -8.77 21.88 1.90
N ALA A 57 -9.55 21.42 2.87
CA ALA A 57 -9.67 22.10 4.16
C ALA A 57 -8.40 21.97 5.02
N ALA A 58 -7.80 20.78 5.07
CA ALA A 58 -6.59 20.53 5.84
C ALA A 58 -5.38 21.28 5.28
N ILE A 59 -5.32 21.45 3.97
CA ILE A 59 -4.19 22.15 3.32
C ILE A 59 -4.43 23.65 3.24
N GLN A 60 -5.64 24.12 3.01
CA GLN A 60 -5.91 25.55 3.16
C GLN A 60 -5.54 26.00 4.57
N ALA A 61 -5.82 25.17 5.60
CA ALA A 61 -5.38 25.43 6.95
C ALA A 61 -3.84 25.40 7.09
N GLU A 62 -3.17 24.45 6.44
CA GLU A 62 -1.71 24.32 6.47
C GLU A 62 -1.01 25.42 5.65
N GLU A 63 -1.54 25.77 4.49
CA GLU A 63 -1.04 26.85 3.65
C GLU A 63 -1.26 28.21 4.30
N ALA A 64 -2.41 28.43 4.94
CA ALA A 64 -2.65 29.62 5.74
C ALA A 64 -1.70 29.73 6.93
N ARG A 65 -1.29 28.58 7.50
CA ARG A 65 -0.37 28.52 8.62
C ARG A 65 1.10 28.71 8.22
N THR A 66 1.54 28.14 7.09
CA THR A 66 2.94 28.10 6.68
C THR A 66 3.31 29.17 5.66
N GLY A 67 2.32 29.76 4.96
CA GLY A 67 2.53 30.67 3.83
C GLY A 67 3.22 30.02 2.63
N GLN A 68 3.36 28.70 2.64
CA GLN A 68 4.00 27.94 1.55
C GLN A 68 2.93 27.28 0.69
N TYR A 69 2.95 27.61 -0.59
CA TYR A 69 2.17 26.92 -1.62
C TYR A 69 3.00 25.78 -2.24
N ARG A 70 2.45 24.60 -2.27
CA ARG A 70 2.96 23.52 -3.10
C ARG A 70 2.39 23.65 -4.49
N GLY A 71 3.11 24.22 -5.36
CA GLY A 71 2.73 24.28 -6.77
C GLY A 71 3.89 24.73 -7.60
N THR A 72 3.93 24.38 -8.77
CA THR A 72 4.66 24.66 -10.00
C THR A 72 5.40 26.03 -10.13
N GLY A 73 5.69 26.73 -9.03
CA GLY A 73 6.33 28.07 -9.04
C GLY A 73 5.36 29.19 -9.42
N MET A 74 4.05 28.94 -9.39
CA MET A 74 3.02 29.95 -9.63
C MET A 74 2.58 30.63 -8.33
N GLU A 75 2.21 31.92 -8.42
CA GLU A 75 1.73 32.72 -7.31
C GLU A 75 0.44 32.18 -6.70
N PRO A 76 0.20 32.39 -5.39
CA PRO A 76 -1.04 32.04 -4.72
C PRO A 76 -2.27 32.53 -5.50
N GLY A 77 -3.24 31.64 -5.76
CA GLY A 77 -4.48 31.95 -6.48
C GLY A 77 -4.44 31.77 -8.00
N GLN A 78 -3.34 31.35 -8.57
CA GLN A 78 -3.21 31.14 -10.03
C GLN A 78 -3.59 29.73 -10.51
N ILE A 79 -3.61 28.71 -9.62
CA ILE A 79 -4.10 27.37 -9.93
C ILE A 79 -5.24 27.01 -8.99
N PRO A 80 -6.36 26.45 -9.48
CA PRO A 80 -7.34 25.88 -8.58
C PRO A 80 -6.74 24.65 -7.95
N PHE A 81 -6.64 24.75 -6.69
CA PHE A 81 -6.12 23.82 -5.73
C PHE A 81 -6.69 22.39 -5.84
N ASN A 82 -7.95 22.23 -6.21
CA ASN A 82 -8.69 20.98 -6.34
C ASN A 82 -8.17 20.04 -7.44
N MET A 83 -7.41 20.56 -8.41
CA MET A 83 -6.95 19.71 -9.53
C MET A 83 -5.76 18.83 -9.17
N GLU A 84 -4.80 19.34 -8.39
CA GLU A 84 -3.61 18.53 -8.02
C GLU A 84 -3.98 17.31 -7.18
N ARG A 85 -4.98 17.42 -6.35
CA ARG A 85 -5.36 16.36 -5.40
C ARG A 85 -6.27 15.31 -5.98
N ASP A 86 -7.15 15.72 -6.85
CA ASP A 86 -7.84 14.76 -7.69
C ASP A 86 -6.85 13.96 -8.53
N LEU A 87 -5.70 14.57 -8.90
CA LEU A 87 -4.62 13.87 -9.56
C LEU A 87 -3.87 12.91 -8.64
N ASP A 88 -3.56 13.29 -7.41
CA ASP A 88 -2.92 12.41 -6.42
C ASP A 88 -3.82 11.21 -6.10
N ARG A 89 -5.11 11.45 -5.89
CA ARG A 89 -6.11 10.40 -5.73
C ARG A 89 -6.20 9.49 -6.96
N LEU A 90 -6.18 10.07 -8.16
CA LEU A 90 -6.17 9.30 -9.40
C LEU A 90 -4.90 8.47 -9.53
N CYS A 91 -3.75 8.97 -9.09
CA CYS A 91 -2.50 8.22 -9.02
C CYS A 91 -2.65 6.98 -8.13
N LEU A 92 -3.21 7.14 -6.93
CA LEU A 92 -3.47 6.01 -6.02
C LEU A 92 -4.48 5.02 -6.62
N GLU A 93 -5.56 5.52 -7.25
CA GLU A 93 -6.54 4.68 -7.96
C GLU A 93 -5.87 3.83 -9.04
N LYS A 94 -5.00 4.43 -9.87
CA LYS A 94 -4.30 3.71 -10.94
C LYS A 94 -3.21 2.77 -10.43
N ALA A 95 -2.53 3.11 -9.35
CA ALA A 95 -1.59 2.22 -8.69
C ALA A 95 -2.30 0.98 -8.13
N LEU A 96 -3.42 1.17 -7.43
CA LEU A 96 -4.22 0.08 -6.89
C LEU A 96 -4.83 -0.79 -7.99
N GLU A 97 -5.34 -0.19 -9.08
CA GLU A 97 -5.83 -0.90 -10.26
C GLU A 97 -4.74 -1.82 -10.84
N SER A 98 -3.53 -1.27 -11.05
CA SER A 98 -2.39 -2.03 -11.57
C SER A 98 -2.02 -3.19 -10.65
N PHE A 99 -1.99 -2.95 -9.34
CA PHE A 99 -1.69 -3.98 -8.35
C PHE A 99 -2.73 -5.11 -8.34
N ILE A 100 -4.02 -4.80 -8.31
CA ILE A 100 -5.06 -5.84 -8.31
C ILE A 100 -5.01 -6.70 -9.58
N ASP A 101 -4.63 -6.10 -10.72
CA ASP A 101 -4.51 -6.81 -11.99
C ASP A 101 -3.26 -7.69 -12.07
N SER A 102 -2.13 -7.25 -11.49
CA SER A 102 -0.84 -7.94 -11.59
C SER A 102 -0.54 -8.83 -10.38
N GLY A 103 -0.93 -8.40 -9.18
CA GLY A 103 -0.48 -8.97 -7.91
C GLY A 103 1.03 -8.84 -7.66
N ALA A 104 1.74 -8.01 -8.44
CA ALA A 104 3.19 -7.90 -8.39
C ALA A 104 3.66 -6.99 -7.24
N ALA A 105 4.79 -7.35 -6.60
CA ALA A 105 5.37 -6.57 -5.52
C ALA A 105 5.72 -5.14 -5.93
N GLU A 106 6.22 -4.95 -7.16
CA GLU A 106 6.56 -3.63 -7.70
C GLU A 106 5.33 -2.72 -7.84
N ASP A 107 4.15 -3.30 -8.11
CA ASP A 107 2.90 -2.54 -8.15
C ASP A 107 2.38 -2.27 -6.73
N ALA A 108 2.59 -3.19 -5.79
CA ALA A 108 2.34 -2.94 -4.37
C ALA A 108 3.16 -1.74 -3.87
N TYR A 109 4.46 -1.66 -4.18
CA TYR A 109 5.30 -0.51 -3.84
C TYR A 109 4.75 0.80 -4.37
N THR A 110 4.17 0.79 -5.57
CA THR A 110 3.58 1.99 -6.15
C THR A 110 2.37 2.47 -5.34
N VAL A 111 1.55 1.55 -4.80
CA VAL A 111 0.45 1.89 -3.89
C VAL A 111 0.97 2.52 -2.60
N TYR A 112 1.98 1.92 -1.97
CA TYR A 112 2.63 2.50 -0.78
C TYR A 112 3.16 3.90 -1.06
N TYR A 113 3.87 4.06 -2.18
CA TYR A 113 4.45 5.34 -2.56
C TYR A 113 3.39 6.44 -2.73
N CYS A 114 2.30 6.15 -3.45
CA CYS A 114 1.18 7.08 -3.60
C CYS A 114 0.60 7.47 -2.25
N TYR A 115 0.32 6.49 -1.40
CA TYR A 115 -0.23 6.73 -0.08
C TYR A 115 0.71 7.61 0.77
N LEU A 116 2.00 7.27 0.81
CA LEU A 116 3.00 8.03 1.56
C LEU A 116 3.11 9.47 1.08
N GLN A 117 3.11 9.70 -0.23
CA GLN A 117 3.18 11.05 -0.80
C GLN A 117 1.92 11.87 -0.47
N MET A 118 0.75 11.24 -0.49
CA MET A 118 -0.51 11.93 -0.18
C MET A 118 -0.59 12.37 1.28
N PHE A 119 -0.15 11.54 2.22
CA PHE A 119 -0.39 11.75 3.65
C PHE A 119 0.87 12.09 4.47
N LEU A 120 2.03 11.59 4.09
CA LEU A 120 3.29 11.74 4.84
C LEU A 120 4.40 12.46 4.07
N GLY A 121 4.46 12.33 2.76
CA GLY A 121 5.54 12.83 1.89
C GLY A 121 5.68 14.34 1.81
N ARG A 122 4.68 15.10 2.26
CA ARG A 122 4.68 16.57 2.29
C ARG A 122 5.79 17.20 3.12
N TYR A 123 6.52 16.39 3.88
CA TYR A 123 7.52 16.85 4.83
C TYR A 123 8.96 16.58 4.36
N GLY A 124 9.16 16.24 3.09
CA GLY A 124 10.50 16.02 2.51
C GLY A 124 11.24 14.82 3.10
N ARG A 125 10.54 13.74 3.43
CA ARG A 125 11.09 12.55 4.08
C ARG A 125 10.68 11.24 3.39
N SER A 126 10.32 11.31 2.11
CA SER A 126 9.93 10.14 1.32
C SER A 126 11.00 9.07 1.33
N ARG A 127 12.28 9.45 1.19
CA ARG A 127 13.40 8.51 1.24
C ARG A 127 13.43 7.69 2.52
N ARG A 128 13.26 8.31 3.69
CA ARG A 128 13.25 7.59 4.96
C ARG A 128 12.17 6.53 5.03
N MET A 129 10.98 6.82 4.50
CA MET A 129 9.89 5.85 4.44
C MET A 129 10.15 4.75 3.40
N VAL A 130 10.78 5.10 2.28
CA VAL A 130 11.24 4.12 1.28
C VAL A 130 12.31 3.20 1.87
N GLU A 131 13.25 3.75 2.63
CA GLU A 131 14.27 2.98 3.35
C GLU A 131 13.64 2.02 4.37
N LEU A 132 12.67 2.49 5.17
CA LEU A 132 11.95 1.64 6.10
C LEU A 132 11.28 0.44 5.40
N LEU A 133 10.61 0.69 4.29
CA LEU A 133 9.98 -0.35 3.50
C LEU A 133 11.01 -1.32 2.89
N SER A 134 12.16 -0.79 2.44
CA SER A 134 13.25 -1.61 1.88
C SER A 134 13.97 -2.43 2.95
N GLU A 135 14.17 -1.88 4.14
CA GLU A 135 14.71 -2.63 5.30
C GLU A 135 13.77 -3.78 5.69
N TYR A 136 12.48 -3.53 5.66
CA TYR A 136 11.47 -4.55 5.90
C TYR A 136 11.57 -5.70 4.89
N GLU A 137 11.69 -5.40 3.60
CA GLU A 137 11.86 -6.39 2.53
C GLU A 137 13.18 -7.16 2.68
N ALA A 138 14.30 -6.44 2.84
CA ALA A 138 15.63 -7.02 2.89
C ALA A 138 15.79 -7.98 4.09
N ASN A 139 15.29 -7.59 5.25
CA ASN A 139 15.37 -8.42 6.45
C ASN A 139 14.45 -9.65 6.35
N GLY A 140 13.28 -9.51 5.73
CA GLY A 140 12.40 -10.63 5.43
C GLY A 140 13.01 -11.64 4.46
N SER A 141 13.69 -11.18 3.41
CA SER A 141 14.27 -12.05 2.38
C SER A 141 15.62 -12.65 2.76
N ALA A 142 16.46 -11.97 3.55
CA ALA A 142 17.80 -12.43 3.91
C ALA A 142 17.80 -13.55 4.95
N LEU A 143 16.86 -13.54 5.90
CA LEU A 143 16.77 -14.52 6.97
C LEU A 143 16.04 -15.79 6.57
N LEU A 144 15.20 -15.72 5.56
CA LEU A 144 14.28 -16.78 5.21
C LEU A 144 14.26 -16.89 3.68
N MET A 145 15.11 -17.72 3.12
CA MET A 145 15.03 -18.05 1.70
C MET A 145 13.56 -18.24 1.31
N GLU A 146 12.95 -17.21 0.68
CA GLU A 146 11.61 -17.22 0.12
C GLU A 146 10.45 -17.03 1.12
N HIS A 147 10.39 -15.88 1.84
CA HIS A 147 9.23 -15.54 2.66
C HIS A 147 8.13 -14.81 1.90
N ARG A 148 6.91 -14.90 2.52
CA ARG A 148 5.68 -14.24 2.10
C ARG A 148 5.95 -12.85 1.59
N ASP A 149 5.35 -12.51 0.46
CA ASP A 149 5.25 -11.13 0.01
C ASP A 149 4.26 -10.37 0.91
N HIS A 150 4.79 -9.85 2.03
CA HIS A 150 4.00 -9.07 2.98
C HIS A 150 3.49 -7.75 2.40
N TYR A 151 4.16 -7.22 1.37
CA TYR A 151 3.69 -6.00 0.71
C TYR A 151 2.41 -6.23 -0.06
N SER A 152 2.37 -7.25 -0.90
CA SER A 152 1.16 -7.62 -1.64
C SER A 152 0.03 -7.98 -0.68
N HIS A 153 0.34 -8.70 0.41
CA HIS A 153 -0.61 -8.99 1.48
C HIS A 153 -1.25 -7.71 2.03
N SER A 154 -0.44 -6.78 2.52
CA SER A 154 -0.94 -5.55 3.13
C SER A 154 -1.72 -4.67 2.16
N VAL A 155 -1.35 -4.64 0.87
CA VAL A 155 -2.12 -3.92 -0.15
C VAL A 155 -3.47 -4.60 -0.44
N TYR A 156 -3.54 -5.93 -0.42
CA TYR A 156 -4.84 -6.63 -0.49
C TYR A 156 -5.70 -6.34 0.74
N VAL A 157 -5.12 -6.32 1.94
CA VAL A 157 -5.83 -5.92 3.18
C VAL A 157 -6.36 -4.48 3.05
N PHE A 158 -5.53 -3.57 2.54
CA PHE A 158 -5.94 -2.20 2.23
C PHE A 158 -7.13 -2.16 1.28
N ALA A 159 -7.07 -2.85 0.14
CA ALA A 159 -8.14 -2.91 -0.85
C ALA A 159 -9.45 -3.49 -0.27
N LEU A 160 -9.36 -4.57 0.53
CA LEU A 160 -10.51 -5.17 1.21
C LEU A 160 -11.23 -4.16 2.12
N GLY A 161 -10.49 -3.40 2.90
CA GLY A 161 -11.09 -2.38 3.77
C GLY A 161 -11.74 -1.23 3.00
N LEU A 162 -11.14 -0.80 1.88
CA LEU A 162 -11.77 0.17 0.98
C LEU A 162 -13.10 -0.36 0.43
N ALA A 163 -13.13 -1.63 0.01
CA ALA A 163 -14.34 -2.29 -0.50
C ALA A 163 -15.42 -2.43 0.57
N VAL A 164 -15.05 -2.81 1.80
CA VAL A 164 -15.99 -2.85 2.94
C VAL A 164 -16.55 -1.47 3.23
N TYR A 165 -15.71 -0.44 3.30
CA TYR A 165 -16.18 0.93 3.55
C TYR A 165 -17.12 1.39 2.43
N ASP A 166 -16.80 1.13 1.16
CA ASP A 166 -17.64 1.55 0.03
C ASP A 166 -19.02 0.91 0.05
N THR A 167 -19.09 -0.38 0.33
CA THR A 167 -20.32 -1.18 0.15
C THR A 167 -21.15 -1.32 1.42
N ASN A 168 -20.55 -1.25 2.62
CA ASN A 168 -21.23 -1.48 3.88
C ASN A 168 -21.63 -0.18 4.58
N ALA A 169 -22.89 0.22 4.43
CA ALA A 169 -23.43 1.45 5.03
C ALA A 169 -23.43 1.41 6.57
N ALA A 170 -23.63 0.25 7.18
CA ALA A 170 -23.63 0.10 8.64
C ALA A 170 -22.23 0.35 9.22
N PHE A 171 -21.20 -0.17 8.54
CA PHE A 171 -19.81 0.13 8.94
C PHE A 171 -19.49 1.62 8.81
N ARG A 172 -19.85 2.26 7.68
CA ARG A 172 -19.65 3.71 7.50
C ARG A 172 -20.29 4.53 8.62
N GLN A 173 -21.55 4.21 8.96
CA GLN A 173 -22.25 4.91 10.05
C GLN A 173 -21.57 4.69 11.40
N CYS A 174 -21.08 3.48 11.65
CA CYS A 174 -20.35 3.13 12.87
C CYS A 174 -19.04 3.92 12.95
N PHE A 175 -18.25 3.94 11.88
CA PHE A 175 -17.00 4.69 11.76
C PHE A 175 -17.23 6.20 11.99
N ARG A 176 -18.22 6.79 11.31
CA ARG A 176 -18.57 8.22 11.46
C ARG A 176 -18.99 8.58 12.89
N ARG A 177 -19.77 7.73 13.55
CA ARG A 177 -20.16 7.94 14.95
C ARG A 177 -18.97 7.87 15.90
N PHE A 178 -18.10 6.90 15.71
CA PHE A 178 -16.93 6.71 16.55
C PHE A 178 -15.98 7.91 16.52
N TYR A 179 -15.75 8.48 15.34
CA TYR A 179 -14.87 9.65 15.16
C TYR A 179 -15.63 10.99 15.18
N HIS A 180 -16.90 11.01 15.53
CA HIS A 180 -17.74 12.21 15.57
C HIS A 180 -17.73 13.03 14.26
N LEU A 181 -17.68 12.35 13.11
CA LEU A 181 -17.62 12.98 11.80
C LEU A 181 -19.03 13.41 11.36
N THR A 182 -19.35 14.69 11.53
CA THR A 182 -20.66 15.29 11.20
C THR A 182 -20.67 15.93 9.81
N GLY A 183 -19.52 16.10 9.17
CA GLY A 183 -19.37 16.70 7.85
C GLY A 183 -19.89 15.83 6.69
N PRO A 184 -19.67 16.27 5.44
CA PRO A 184 -20.04 15.52 4.24
C PRO A 184 -19.45 14.10 4.24
N GLU A 185 -20.04 13.20 3.44
CA GLU A 185 -19.57 11.80 3.38
C GLU A 185 -18.15 11.70 2.81
N GLU A 186 -17.81 12.56 1.86
CA GLU A 186 -16.48 12.66 1.27
C GLU A 186 -15.42 12.99 2.33
N GLN A 187 -15.77 13.84 3.29
CA GLN A 187 -14.90 14.17 4.42
C GLN A 187 -14.62 12.95 5.28
N ALA A 188 -15.61 12.19 5.61
CA ALA A 188 -15.45 10.96 6.37
C ALA A 188 -14.66 9.90 5.58
N ALA A 189 -14.86 9.82 4.26
CA ALA A 189 -14.15 8.89 3.40
C ALA A 189 -12.65 9.16 3.32
N GLY A 190 -12.24 10.41 3.21
CA GLY A 190 -10.81 10.70 3.20
C GLY A 190 -10.15 10.57 4.57
N PHE A 191 -10.86 10.92 5.66
CA PHE A 191 -10.41 10.62 7.01
C PHE A 191 -10.22 9.09 7.18
N PHE A 192 -11.15 8.30 6.66
CA PHE A 192 -11.01 6.85 6.62
C PHE A 192 -9.79 6.43 5.80
N LEU A 193 -9.61 6.96 4.59
CA LEU A 193 -8.49 6.61 3.71
C LEU A 193 -7.14 6.87 4.41
N GLU A 194 -6.99 8.01 5.10
CA GLU A 194 -5.77 8.35 5.82
C GLU A 194 -5.45 7.33 6.91
N TYR A 195 -6.38 7.10 7.84
CA TYR A 195 -6.10 6.23 9.00
C TYR A 195 -6.23 4.74 8.69
N TRP A 196 -7.05 4.36 7.72
CA TRP A 196 -7.08 2.99 7.22
C TRP A 196 -5.79 2.63 6.48
N GLY A 197 -5.25 3.54 5.68
CA GLY A 197 -3.97 3.31 5.02
C GLY A 197 -2.83 3.14 6.02
N LEU A 198 -2.75 3.97 7.08
CA LEU A 198 -1.79 3.78 8.17
C LEU A 198 -1.96 2.41 8.82
N THR A 199 -3.19 2.01 9.11
CA THR A 199 -3.49 0.76 9.78
C THR A 199 -3.15 -0.44 8.92
N SER A 200 -3.65 -0.48 7.68
CA SER A 200 -3.58 -1.67 6.82
C SER A 200 -2.26 -1.85 6.11
N LEU A 201 -1.64 -0.78 5.61
CA LEU A 201 -0.39 -0.88 4.87
C LEU A 201 0.82 -1.16 5.78
N PHE A 202 0.74 -0.81 7.06
CA PHE A 202 1.87 -0.90 7.98
C PHE A 202 1.69 -1.90 9.13
N HIS A 203 0.60 -2.70 9.13
CA HIS A 203 0.33 -3.62 10.25
C HIS A 203 1.40 -4.69 10.44
N ASP A 204 2.08 -5.09 9.37
CA ASP A 204 3.06 -6.18 9.34
C ASP A 204 4.53 -5.72 9.30
N ILE A 205 4.84 -4.41 9.32
CA ILE A 205 6.23 -3.92 9.23
C ILE A 205 7.14 -4.38 10.39
N GLY A 206 6.57 -4.93 11.44
CA GLY A 206 7.27 -5.51 12.57
C GLY A 206 7.73 -6.97 12.38
N TYR A 207 7.32 -7.65 11.33
CA TYR A 207 7.70 -9.05 11.07
C TYR A 207 9.20 -9.34 11.10
N PRO A 208 10.09 -8.49 10.58
CA PRO A 208 11.53 -8.72 10.66
C PRO A 208 12.07 -8.86 12.10
N PHE A 209 11.33 -8.38 13.10
CA PHE A 209 11.70 -8.54 14.50
C PHE A 209 11.23 -9.87 15.10
N GLU A 210 10.11 -10.42 14.62
CA GLU A 210 9.56 -11.70 15.07
C GLU A 210 10.28 -12.90 14.43
N LEU A 211 10.56 -12.85 13.15
CA LEU A 211 11.13 -13.94 12.36
C LEU A 211 12.43 -14.56 12.91
N PRO A 212 13.42 -13.79 13.40
CA PRO A 212 14.62 -14.38 14.01
C PRO A 212 14.32 -15.25 15.20
N PHE A 213 13.27 -14.95 15.94
CA PHE A 213 12.86 -15.73 17.12
C PHE A 213 12.14 -17.00 16.72
N GLU A 214 11.25 -16.95 15.74
CA GLU A 214 10.61 -18.14 15.20
C GLU A 214 11.66 -19.12 14.64
N GLN A 215 12.68 -18.62 13.96
CA GLN A 215 13.76 -19.46 13.44
C GLN A 215 14.60 -20.08 14.56
N VAL A 216 15.00 -19.29 15.54
CA VAL A 216 15.74 -19.81 16.71
C VAL A 216 14.90 -20.83 17.46
N LEU A 217 13.61 -20.55 17.71
CA LEU A 217 12.69 -21.48 18.35
C LEU A 217 12.53 -22.75 17.51
N SER A 218 12.30 -22.64 16.20
CA SER A 218 12.14 -23.83 15.32
C SER A 218 13.41 -24.67 15.21
N TYR A 219 14.59 -24.04 15.29
CA TYR A 219 15.87 -24.74 15.28
C TYR A 219 16.09 -25.52 16.59
N PHE A 220 15.62 -24.98 17.71
CA PHE A 220 15.73 -25.60 19.04
C PHE A 220 14.47 -26.37 19.46
N GLU A 221 13.39 -26.37 18.69
CA GLU A 221 12.27 -27.31 18.82
C GLU A 221 12.71 -28.72 18.41
N VAL A 222 13.68 -29.22 19.13
CA VAL A 222 13.89 -30.64 19.20
C VAL A 222 12.78 -31.19 20.09
N GLU A 223 11.98 -32.10 19.56
CA GLU A 223 10.79 -32.72 20.20
C GLU A 223 11.02 -33.29 21.61
N ASN A 224 12.21 -33.17 22.19
CA ASN A 224 12.64 -33.80 23.42
C ASN A 224 13.33 -32.87 24.43
N LEU A 225 13.29 -31.55 24.29
CA LEU A 225 13.77 -30.70 25.35
C LEU A 225 12.70 -30.60 26.48
N PRO A 226 13.07 -30.88 27.74
CA PRO A 226 12.15 -30.72 28.85
C PRO A 226 11.60 -29.31 28.90
N ARG A 227 10.29 -29.16 28.91
CA ARG A 227 9.62 -27.85 29.02
C ARG A 227 10.13 -27.17 30.34
N GLY A 228 11.06 -26.23 30.17
CA GLY A 228 11.54 -25.41 31.30
C GLY A 228 13.05 -25.20 31.42
N GLU A 229 13.90 -25.94 30.74
CA GLU A 229 15.36 -25.81 30.84
C GLU A 229 16.00 -25.48 29.48
N GLY A 230 16.21 -24.24 29.22
CA GLY A 230 16.85 -23.73 28.01
C GLY A 230 16.27 -22.42 27.55
N ARG A 231 16.24 -21.42 28.44
CA ARG A 231 15.72 -20.11 28.12
C ARG A 231 16.77 -19.29 27.38
N LEU A 232 16.51 -18.94 26.14
CA LEU A 232 17.26 -17.90 25.44
C LEU A 232 16.89 -16.54 26.04
N TYR A 233 17.80 -15.92 26.75
CA TYR A 233 17.62 -14.55 27.24
C TYR A 233 18.14 -13.56 26.24
N LEU A 234 17.25 -12.79 25.63
CA LEU A 234 17.61 -11.66 24.80
C LEU A 234 17.64 -10.37 25.62
N SER A 235 18.62 -9.52 25.36
CA SER A 235 18.76 -8.25 26.08
C SER A 235 17.77 -7.22 25.55
N TYR A 236 16.81 -6.77 26.37
CA TYR A 236 15.74 -5.84 26.03
C TYR A 236 16.09 -4.36 26.17
N ARG A 237 17.32 -3.98 26.41
CA ARG A 237 17.72 -2.55 26.46
C ARG A 237 17.34 -1.77 25.22
N SER A 238 17.38 -2.41 24.06
CA SER A 238 16.96 -1.83 22.79
C SER A 238 15.47 -1.53 22.74
N VAL A 239 14.63 -2.35 23.37
CA VAL A 239 13.16 -2.16 23.39
C VAL A 239 12.80 -0.97 24.28
N GLU A 240 13.43 -0.82 25.44
CA GLU A 240 13.22 0.33 26.32
C GLU A 240 13.57 1.66 25.61
N THR A 241 14.63 1.69 24.82
CA THR A 241 14.99 2.86 24.02
C THR A 241 13.96 3.10 22.91
N LEU A 242 13.47 2.03 22.29
CA LEU A 242 12.49 2.11 21.20
C LEU A 242 11.14 2.65 21.70
N THR A 243 10.73 2.31 22.90
CA THR A 243 9.42 2.70 23.47
C THR A 243 9.42 4.03 24.21
N ALA A 244 10.57 4.54 24.68
CA ALA A 244 10.66 5.78 25.48
C ALA A 244 10.15 7.01 24.71
N LEU A 245 9.31 7.84 25.31
CA LEU A 245 8.81 9.09 24.73
C LEU A 245 9.73 10.26 25.04
N SER A 246 10.03 11.09 24.04
CA SER A 246 10.72 12.37 24.19
C SER A 246 9.88 13.36 25.01
N GLN A 247 10.49 14.40 25.52
CA GLN A 247 9.77 15.45 26.27
C GLN A 247 8.67 16.12 25.42
N ALA A 248 8.90 16.36 24.13
CA ALA A 248 7.91 16.95 23.25
C ALA A 248 6.71 16.01 23.02
N GLU A 249 6.96 14.71 22.82
CA GLU A 249 5.90 13.71 22.69
C GLU A 249 5.09 13.58 23.98
N ARG A 250 5.76 13.53 25.15
CA ARG A 250 5.08 13.51 26.44
C ARG A 250 4.19 14.73 26.64
N ALA A 251 4.69 15.94 26.36
CA ALA A 251 3.91 17.16 26.45
C ALA A 251 2.69 17.14 25.52
N ARG A 252 2.85 16.62 24.30
CA ARG A 252 1.73 16.48 23.35
C ARG A 252 0.65 15.54 23.88
N TRP A 253 1.03 14.35 24.33
CA TRP A 253 0.06 13.38 24.86
C TRP A 253 -0.56 13.82 26.17
N GLN A 254 0.19 14.50 27.02
CA GLN A 254 -0.37 15.12 28.22
C GLN A 254 -1.44 16.16 27.88
N ALA A 255 -1.23 16.98 26.85
CA ALA A 255 -2.23 17.95 26.39
C ALA A 255 -3.49 17.29 25.81
N LEU A 256 -3.35 16.13 25.13
CA LEU A 256 -4.48 15.42 24.51
C LEU A 256 -5.24 14.52 25.48
N CYS A 257 -4.53 13.80 26.32
CA CYS A 257 -5.08 12.74 27.19
C CYS A 257 -5.21 13.16 28.66
N GLY A 258 -4.67 14.31 29.03
CA GLY A 258 -4.67 14.79 30.42
C GLY A 258 -3.70 14.04 31.35
N LYS A 259 -2.87 13.16 30.81
CA LYS A 259 -1.97 12.26 31.55
C LYS A 259 -0.57 12.25 30.93
N ASP A 260 0.47 12.18 31.76
CA ASP A 260 1.85 12.03 31.33
C ASP A 260 2.20 10.55 31.14
N PHE A 261 2.90 10.23 30.03
CA PHE A 261 3.32 8.89 29.67
C PHE A 261 4.84 8.83 29.52
N ALA A 262 5.48 7.86 30.14
CA ALA A 262 6.93 7.67 30.02
C ALA A 262 7.33 7.02 28.69
N ASP A 263 6.47 6.15 28.16
CA ASP A 263 6.72 5.31 27.01
C ASP A 263 5.44 5.03 26.20
N THR A 264 5.61 4.50 24.99
CA THR A 264 4.51 4.14 24.09
C THR A 264 3.66 3.00 24.66
N THR A 265 4.22 2.11 25.49
CA THR A 265 3.50 1.01 26.11
C THR A 265 2.42 1.52 27.06
N ALA A 266 2.78 2.49 27.91
CA ALA A 266 1.83 3.16 28.80
C ALA A 266 0.76 3.94 28.02
N LEU A 267 1.15 4.61 26.94
CA LEU A 267 0.24 5.33 26.06
C LEU A 267 -0.77 4.39 25.37
N PHE A 268 -0.30 3.27 24.82
CA PHE A 268 -1.17 2.28 24.17
C PHE A 268 -2.09 1.58 25.18
N ALA A 269 -1.59 1.25 26.37
CA ALA A 269 -2.42 0.67 27.43
C ALA A 269 -3.56 1.60 27.84
N PHE A 270 -3.27 2.89 28.00
CA PHE A 270 -4.27 3.92 28.27
C PHE A 270 -5.33 3.99 27.17
N ALA A 271 -4.91 4.12 25.91
CA ALA A 271 -5.83 4.23 24.78
C ALA A 271 -6.74 2.99 24.65
N LEU A 272 -6.17 1.79 24.81
CA LEU A 272 -6.94 0.56 24.78
C LEU A 272 -7.88 0.41 25.97
N ALA A 273 -7.50 0.84 27.15
CA ALA A 273 -8.37 0.84 28.33
C ALA A 273 -9.59 1.76 28.12
N GLU A 274 -9.40 2.93 27.52
CA GLU A 274 -10.50 3.83 27.15
C GLU A 274 -11.47 3.18 26.16
N ARG A 275 -10.97 2.49 25.13
CA ARG A 275 -11.78 1.86 24.08
C ARG A 275 -12.43 0.55 24.51
N LEU A 276 -11.70 -0.29 25.22
CA LEU A 276 -12.06 -1.67 25.48
C LEU A 276 -12.30 -1.98 26.96
N GLY A 277 -11.76 -1.18 27.89
CA GLY A 277 -11.73 -1.47 29.31
C GLY A 277 -13.08 -1.83 29.90
N THR A 278 -14.10 -1.00 29.64
CA THR A 278 -15.47 -1.24 30.13
C THR A 278 -16.10 -2.50 29.51
N ALA A 279 -15.91 -2.72 28.20
CA ALA A 279 -16.53 -3.84 27.51
C ALA A 279 -15.91 -5.19 27.88
N TYR A 280 -14.62 -5.20 28.14
CA TYR A 280 -13.87 -6.42 28.42
C TYR A 280 -13.47 -6.59 29.90
N GLY A 281 -13.79 -5.62 30.75
CA GLY A 281 -13.43 -5.65 32.15
C GLY A 281 -11.92 -5.75 32.39
N ILE A 282 -11.14 -5.03 31.56
CA ILE A 282 -9.68 -5.00 31.60
C ILE A 282 -9.23 -3.57 31.94
N SER A 283 -8.38 -3.46 32.95
CA SER A 283 -7.84 -2.17 33.38
C SER A 283 -6.61 -1.73 32.55
N GLU A 284 -6.31 -0.45 32.62
CA GLU A 284 -5.08 0.11 32.04
C GLU A 284 -3.82 -0.59 32.59
N GLU A 285 -3.78 -0.84 33.88
CA GLU A 285 -2.63 -1.49 34.52
C GLU A 285 -2.46 -2.95 34.06
N GLU A 286 -3.56 -3.70 33.91
CA GLU A 286 -3.50 -5.06 33.34
C GLU A 286 -3.01 -5.02 31.88
N LEU A 287 -3.49 -4.08 31.04
CA LEU A 287 -3.02 -3.91 29.68
C LEU A 287 -1.54 -3.53 29.64
N ARG A 288 -1.11 -2.61 30.51
CA ARG A 288 0.28 -2.20 30.59
C ARG A 288 1.19 -3.36 30.98
N GLN A 289 0.75 -4.20 31.89
CA GLN A 289 1.49 -5.41 32.31
C GLN A 289 1.58 -6.42 31.13
N VAL A 290 0.51 -6.62 30.38
CA VAL A 290 0.50 -7.53 29.23
C VAL A 290 1.39 -7.01 28.11
N ILE A 291 1.21 -5.74 27.70
CA ILE A 291 1.96 -5.14 26.58
C ILE A 291 3.45 -4.95 26.95
N GLY A 292 3.75 -4.53 28.18
CA GLY A 292 5.09 -4.17 28.64
C GLY A 292 5.80 -5.25 29.46
N SER A 293 5.20 -6.45 29.63
CA SER A 293 5.77 -7.45 30.54
C SER A 293 7.11 -7.97 30.01
N LYS A 294 8.13 -7.83 30.84
CA LYS A 294 9.36 -8.61 30.67
C LYS A 294 8.97 -10.08 30.69
N PRO A 295 9.51 -10.93 29.83
CA PRO A 295 9.10 -12.32 29.74
C PRO A 295 9.52 -13.05 31.02
N VAL A 296 8.55 -13.23 31.88
CA VAL A 296 8.71 -14.04 33.14
C VAL A 296 8.27 -15.49 32.86
N SER A 297 7.53 -15.71 31.79
CA SER A 297 7.09 -17.04 31.35
C SER A 297 7.07 -17.14 29.83
N PRO A 298 7.24 -18.35 29.25
CA PRO A 298 7.16 -18.54 27.79
C PRO A 298 5.88 -17.99 27.16
N GLU A 299 4.75 -18.10 27.88
CA GLU A 299 3.45 -17.62 27.41
C GLU A 299 3.35 -16.08 27.34
N ARG A 300 4.16 -15.36 28.14
CA ARG A 300 4.24 -13.90 28.10
C ARG A 300 5.32 -13.41 27.14
N PHE A 301 6.28 -14.26 26.80
CA PHE A 301 7.29 -13.99 25.81
C PHE A 301 6.68 -13.78 24.44
N ASP A 302 5.66 -14.58 24.07
CA ASP A 302 5.00 -14.50 22.76
C ASP A 302 4.40 -13.12 22.50
N TYR A 303 3.79 -12.47 23.48
CA TYR A 303 3.21 -11.13 23.30
C TYR A 303 4.25 -10.03 23.09
N HIS A 304 5.39 -10.17 23.71
CA HIS A 304 6.44 -9.14 23.64
C HIS A 304 7.25 -9.20 22.34
N MET A 305 7.24 -10.35 21.68
CA MET A 305 7.91 -10.59 20.41
C MET A 305 6.96 -10.59 19.21
N ASP A 306 5.72 -10.24 19.47
CA ASP A 306 4.67 -10.14 18.45
C ASP A 306 4.99 -9.02 17.43
N HIS A 307 4.95 -9.34 16.14
CA HIS A 307 5.14 -8.35 15.08
C HIS A 307 4.17 -7.17 15.18
N ALA A 308 2.96 -7.39 15.68
CA ALA A 308 1.97 -6.32 15.89
C ALA A 308 2.48 -5.24 16.85
N PHE A 309 3.17 -5.64 17.94
CA PHE A 309 3.80 -4.69 18.88
C PHE A 309 4.91 -3.90 18.19
N PHE A 310 5.82 -4.57 17.48
CA PHE A 310 6.91 -3.90 16.79
C PHE A 310 6.41 -3.03 15.65
N SER A 311 5.37 -3.45 14.92
CA SER A 311 4.74 -2.63 13.88
C SER A 311 4.19 -1.34 14.46
N ALA A 312 3.42 -1.42 15.54
CA ALA A 312 2.82 -0.24 16.17
C ALA A 312 3.89 0.73 16.70
N VAL A 313 4.91 0.22 17.40
CA VAL A 313 5.98 1.05 17.97
C VAL A 313 6.86 1.65 16.88
N ARG A 314 7.24 0.87 15.88
CA ARG A 314 8.06 1.35 14.75
C ARG A 314 7.32 2.43 13.97
N LEU A 315 6.06 2.19 13.61
CA LEU A 315 5.25 3.17 12.91
C LEU A 315 5.07 4.45 13.73
N TYR A 316 4.85 4.34 15.05
CA TYR A 316 4.78 5.50 15.93
C TYR A 316 6.05 6.38 15.79
N ARG A 317 7.23 5.76 15.82
CA ARG A 317 8.51 6.48 15.68
C ARG A 317 8.64 7.19 14.35
N GLU A 318 8.26 6.53 13.28
CA GLU A 318 8.32 7.12 11.94
C GLU A 318 7.30 8.27 11.78
N LEU A 319 6.09 8.12 12.32
CA LEU A 319 5.10 9.21 12.34
C LEU A 319 5.58 10.40 13.17
N ALA A 320 6.10 10.18 14.36
CA ALA A 320 6.65 11.26 15.22
C ALA A 320 7.81 11.99 14.53
N ALA A 321 8.66 11.25 13.82
CA ALA A 321 9.76 11.82 13.06
C ALA A 321 9.33 12.54 11.76
N ALA A 322 8.31 12.01 11.06
CA ALA A 322 7.84 12.57 9.79
C ALA A 322 6.92 13.78 9.98
N LEU A 323 5.96 13.68 10.90
CA LEU A 323 4.95 14.72 11.11
C LEU A 323 5.37 15.76 12.13
N GLY A 324 6.18 15.37 13.11
CA GLY A 324 6.43 16.11 14.34
C GLY A 324 5.40 15.75 15.43
N PRO A 325 5.82 15.72 16.70
CA PRO A 325 4.94 15.33 17.81
C PRO A 325 3.66 16.17 17.91
N GLU A 326 3.72 17.43 17.53
CA GLU A 326 2.60 18.38 17.62
C GLU A 326 1.42 18.03 16.69
N LYS A 327 1.68 17.25 15.63
CA LYS A 327 0.63 16.82 14.68
C LYS A 327 0.03 15.46 14.99
N LEU A 328 0.65 14.71 15.91
CA LEU A 328 0.07 13.46 16.37
C LEU A 328 -1.26 13.72 17.10
N GLY A 329 -2.26 12.91 16.81
CA GLY A 329 -3.60 13.04 17.39
C GLY A 329 -4.22 11.68 17.71
N GLN A 330 -5.44 11.71 18.27
CA GLN A 330 -6.15 10.51 18.73
C GLN A 330 -6.33 9.48 17.61
N ALA A 331 -6.62 9.90 16.38
CA ALA A 331 -6.81 8.97 15.26
C ALA A 331 -5.51 8.25 14.86
N HIS A 332 -4.34 8.88 15.01
CA HIS A 332 -3.06 8.18 14.86
C HIS A 332 -2.89 7.11 15.93
N LEU A 333 -3.24 7.44 17.19
CA LEU A 333 -3.18 6.49 18.30
C LEU A 333 -4.16 5.32 18.10
N ASP A 334 -5.35 5.60 17.57
CA ASP A 334 -6.34 4.56 17.22
C ASP A 334 -5.78 3.64 16.09
N ALA A 335 -5.13 4.20 15.06
CA ALA A 335 -4.50 3.40 14.01
C ALA A 335 -3.40 2.47 14.57
N LEU A 336 -2.53 3.00 15.44
CA LEU A 336 -1.46 2.23 16.08
C LEU A 336 -1.98 1.14 17.03
N THR A 337 -3.03 1.45 17.80
CA THR A 337 -3.66 0.47 18.68
C THR A 337 -4.46 -0.57 17.91
N ALA A 338 -5.01 -0.23 16.75
CA ALA A 338 -5.59 -1.21 15.83
C ALA A 338 -4.55 -2.22 15.34
N ILE A 339 -3.35 -1.74 14.96
CA ILE A 339 -2.22 -2.60 14.60
C ILE A 339 -1.83 -3.49 15.79
N LEU A 340 -1.72 -2.92 16.99
CA LEU A 340 -1.36 -3.68 18.18
C LEU A 340 -2.36 -4.82 18.50
N LEU A 341 -3.65 -4.60 18.21
CA LEU A 341 -4.72 -5.57 18.51
C LEU A 341 -4.85 -6.71 17.49
N HIS A 342 -4.35 -6.55 16.27
CA HIS A 342 -4.73 -7.48 15.18
C HIS A 342 -4.26 -8.91 15.38
N ASN A 343 -3.20 -9.14 16.16
CA ASN A 343 -2.64 -10.47 16.40
C ASN A 343 -2.86 -10.96 17.85
N SER A 344 -1.79 -11.34 18.52
CA SER A 344 -1.79 -12.10 19.77
C SER A 344 -2.46 -11.36 20.93
N LEU A 345 -2.29 -10.04 21.04
CA LEU A 345 -2.80 -9.27 22.17
C LEU A 345 -4.32 -9.41 22.33
N PHE A 346 -5.08 -9.21 21.25
CA PHE A 346 -6.53 -9.36 21.33
C PHE A 346 -6.95 -10.81 21.43
N LYS A 347 -6.41 -11.68 20.56
CA LYS A 347 -6.79 -13.09 20.48
C LYS A 347 -6.55 -13.83 21.79
N PHE A 348 -5.42 -13.62 22.47
CA PHE A 348 -5.02 -14.42 23.62
C PHE A 348 -5.10 -13.70 24.98
N ALA A 349 -4.97 -12.38 25.02
CA ALA A 349 -5.02 -11.64 26.28
C ALA A 349 -6.37 -11.01 26.57
N ILE A 350 -7.04 -10.46 25.57
CA ILE A 350 -8.30 -9.71 25.73
C ILE A 350 -9.50 -10.61 25.48
N ALA A 351 -9.59 -11.27 24.31
CA ALA A 351 -10.76 -12.06 23.91
C ALA A 351 -10.80 -13.46 24.54
N PHE A 352 -9.64 -14.10 24.74
CA PHE A 352 -9.55 -15.47 25.29
C PHE A 352 -8.86 -15.47 26.66
N CYS A 353 -9.51 -14.88 27.67
CA CYS A 353 -9.03 -15.03 29.01
C CYS A 353 -9.01 -16.52 29.44
N LYS A 354 -7.95 -16.96 30.16
CA LYS A 354 -7.78 -18.34 30.63
C LYS A 354 -8.90 -18.83 31.57
N ASP A 355 -9.80 -17.94 32.00
CA ASP A 355 -10.97 -18.32 32.78
C ASP A 355 -12.15 -18.61 31.84
N PRO A 356 -12.57 -19.90 31.70
CA PRO A 356 -13.73 -20.27 30.87
C PRO A 356 -15.02 -19.57 31.27
N ARG A 357 -15.12 -19.03 32.50
CA ARG A 357 -16.27 -18.27 32.98
C ARG A 357 -16.31 -16.83 32.48
N ARG A 358 -15.21 -16.34 31.89
CA ARG A 358 -15.09 -15.02 31.28
C ARG A 358 -15.01 -15.14 29.77
N GLN A 359 -15.95 -15.85 29.16
CA GLN A 359 -16.04 -15.89 27.71
C GLN A 359 -16.33 -14.46 27.20
N LYS A 360 -15.33 -13.81 26.66
CA LYS A 360 -15.42 -12.43 26.22
C LYS A 360 -15.97 -12.39 24.79
N ALA A 361 -16.77 -11.37 24.51
CA ALA A 361 -17.39 -11.17 23.22
C ALA A 361 -16.35 -10.85 22.13
N PRO A 362 -16.61 -11.18 20.86
CA PRO A 362 -15.82 -10.71 19.74
C PRO A 362 -15.79 -9.17 19.70
N LEU A 363 -14.79 -8.59 19.06
CA LEU A 363 -14.66 -7.14 18.94
C LEU A 363 -15.79 -6.59 18.08
N PRO A 364 -16.66 -5.73 18.64
CA PRO A 364 -17.66 -5.05 17.84
C PRO A 364 -17.09 -3.79 17.16
N PRO A 365 -17.59 -3.42 15.99
CA PRO A 365 -17.03 -2.31 15.19
C PRO A 365 -17.17 -0.93 15.86
N ASP A 366 -18.13 -0.75 16.76
CA ASP A 366 -18.36 0.53 17.48
C ASP A 366 -17.37 0.77 18.62
N ARG A 367 -16.60 -0.21 19.03
CA ARG A 367 -15.56 -0.07 20.06
C ARG A 367 -14.22 0.33 19.48
N HIS A 368 -13.87 -0.22 18.34
CA HIS A 368 -12.63 0.10 17.65
C HIS A 368 -12.74 -0.25 16.15
N PRO A 369 -13.31 0.64 15.32
CA PRO A 369 -13.64 0.31 13.93
C PRO A 369 -12.43 -0.04 13.08
N LEU A 370 -11.26 0.61 13.29
CA LEU A 370 -10.04 0.27 12.57
C LEU A 370 -9.50 -1.12 12.93
N ALA A 371 -9.49 -1.46 14.23
CA ALA A 371 -9.05 -2.79 14.66
C ALA A 371 -10.00 -3.89 14.20
N TRP A 372 -11.31 -3.65 14.29
CA TRP A 372 -12.32 -4.55 13.77
C TRP A 372 -12.12 -4.84 12.28
N LEU A 373 -11.92 -3.78 11.50
CA LEU A 373 -11.74 -3.89 10.05
C LEU A 373 -10.41 -4.55 9.71
N LEU A 374 -9.33 -4.23 10.43
CA LEU A 374 -8.02 -4.84 10.21
C LEU A 374 -8.07 -6.35 10.46
N MET A 375 -8.58 -6.78 11.61
CA MET A 375 -8.70 -8.20 11.92
C MET A 375 -9.60 -8.96 10.94
N LEU A 376 -10.67 -8.32 10.45
CA LEU A 376 -11.53 -8.91 9.42
C LEU A 376 -10.78 -9.10 8.10
N CYS A 377 -10.14 -8.04 7.62
CA CYS A 377 -9.48 -8.05 6.30
C CYS A 377 -8.19 -8.88 6.29
N ASP A 378 -7.42 -8.86 7.36
CA ASP A 378 -6.20 -9.66 7.50
C ASP A 378 -6.51 -11.17 7.50
N GLU A 379 -7.48 -11.61 8.29
CA GLU A 379 -7.91 -13.02 8.29
C GLU A 379 -8.49 -13.45 6.93
N LEU A 380 -9.22 -12.56 6.25
CA LEU A 380 -9.77 -12.84 4.93
C LEU A 380 -8.71 -12.96 3.85
N GLN A 381 -7.59 -12.26 3.97
CA GLN A 381 -6.50 -12.32 3.00
C GLN A 381 -5.61 -13.55 3.27
N CYS A 382 -6.12 -14.74 2.97
CA CYS A 382 -5.38 -15.99 3.12
C CYS A 382 -5.02 -16.69 1.80
N TRP A 383 -5.35 -16.09 0.67
CA TRP A 383 -5.00 -16.60 -0.66
C TRP A 383 -3.63 -16.07 -1.10
N ASP A 384 -3.00 -16.79 -2.04
CA ASP A 384 -1.73 -16.43 -2.66
C ASP A 384 -0.59 -16.21 -1.65
N ARG A 385 -0.71 -16.85 -0.50
CA ARG A 385 0.32 -16.89 0.51
C ARG A 385 1.20 -18.11 0.23
N ILE A 386 2.29 -17.93 -0.49
CA ILE A 386 3.28 -18.98 -0.67
C ILE A 386 4.00 -19.15 0.67
N ALA A 387 3.64 -20.20 1.39
CA ALA A 387 4.33 -20.54 2.62
C ALA A 387 5.55 -21.39 2.26
N TYR A 388 6.75 -20.89 2.53
CA TYR A 388 7.98 -21.64 2.42
C TYR A 388 8.37 -22.18 3.80
N GLY A 389 8.76 -23.44 3.87
CA GLY A 389 9.21 -24.07 5.10
C GLY A 389 8.78 -25.53 5.22
N ARG A 390 9.14 -26.20 6.34
CA ARG A 390 8.81 -27.62 6.59
C ARG A 390 7.32 -27.93 6.47
N ASN A 391 6.47 -27.01 6.84
CA ASN A 391 5.01 -27.20 6.83
C ASN A 391 4.36 -26.87 5.48
N SER A 392 5.02 -26.09 4.60
CA SER A 392 4.46 -25.66 3.33
C SER A 392 4.22 -26.79 2.32
N ARG A 393 4.97 -27.88 2.41
CA ARG A 393 4.85 -29.03 1.50
C ARG A 393 3.62 -29.89 1.77
N THR A 394 2.99 -29.74 2.93
CA THR A 394 1.86 -30.56 3.38
C THR A 394 0.56 -29.78 3.45
N GLU A 395 0.60 -28.47 3.27
CA GLU A 395 -0.58 -27.60 3.43
C GLU A 395 -1.10 -27.14 2.07
N LEU A 396 -2.38 -27.35 1.84
CA LEU A 396 -3.12 -26.73 0.77
C LEU A 396 -3.45 -25.29 1.16
N SER A 397 -3.07 -24.33 0.32
CA SER A 397 -3.44 -22.93 0.48
C SER A 397 -4.26 -22.48 -0.74
N PRO A 398 -5.27 -21.64 -0.57
CA PRO A 398 -5.98 -21.07 -1.72
C PRO A 398 -5.04 -20.16 -2.51
N MET A 399 -5.09 -20.26 -3.82
CA MET A 399 -4.27 -19.44 -4.72
C MET A 399 -4.98 -18.20 -5.22
N ALA A 400 -6.31 -18.16 -5.11
CA ALA A 400 -7.15 -17.04 -5.54
C ALA A 400 -8.35 -16.89 -4.62
N ALA A 401 -8.96 -15.71 -4.64
CA ALA A 401 -10.22 -15.45 -3.95
C ALA A 401 -11.08 -14.49 -4.79
N ASP A 402 -12.36 -14.85 -4.92
CA ASP A 402 -13.39 -13.98 -5.49
C ASP A 402 -14.25 -13.43 -4.37
N PHE A 403 -14.42 -12.12 -4.37
CA PHE A 403 -15.22 -11.40 -3.40
C PHE A 403 -16.49 -10.85 -4.05
N ASP A 404 -17.59 -10.87 -3.30
CA ASP A 404 -18.83 -10.16 -3.60
C ASP A 404 -19.31 -9.44 -2.35
N PHE A 405 -19.35 -8.12 -2.41
CA PHE A 405 -19.73 -7.20 -1.33
C PHE A 405 -21.19 -6.74 -1.44
N SER A 406 -22.06 -7.47 -2.11
CA SER A 406 -23.43 -7.06 -2.35
C SER A 406 -24.28 -7.05 -1.08
N GLY A 407 -25.13 -6.02 -0.93
CA GLY A 407 -26.14 -5.96 0.14
C GLY A 407 -25.58 -5.79 1.57
N GLY A 408 -24.34 -5.33 1.72
CA GLY A 408 -23.68 -5.19 3.03
C GLY A 408 -23.20 -6.52 3.64
N ALA A 409 -23.39 -7.63 2.93
CA ALA A 409 -22.83 -8.94 3.26
C ALA A 409 -21.54 -9.17 2.44
N LEU A 410 -20.72 -10.07 2.91
CA LEU A 410 -19.48 -10.46 2.25
C LEU A 410 -19.52 -11.93 1.90
N ARG A 411 -19.47 -12.24 0.61
CA ARG A 411 -19.30 -13.60 0.11
C ARG A 411 -17.90 -13.74 -0.45
N VAL A 412 -17.22 -14.81 -0.03
CA VAL A 412 -15.86 -15.13 -0.50
C VAL A 412 -15.84 -16.55 -1.05
N VAL A 413 -15.25 -16.73 -2.24
CA VAL A 413 -15.00 -18.03 -2.86
C VAL A 413 -13.51 -18.18 -3.03
N TYR A 414 -12.89 -19.06 -2.23
CA TYR A 414 -11.47 -19.36 -2.33
C TYR A 414 -11.21 -20.42 -3.38
N GLY A 415 -10.31 -20.13 -4.34
CA GLY A 415 -9.90 -21.04 -5.41
C GLY A 415 -8.68 -21.85 -5.02
N PHE A 416 -8.79 -23.18 -5.11
CA PHE A 416 -7.68 -24.12 -4.93
C PHE A 416 -7.22 -24.66 -6.28
N ASP A 417 -5.92 -24.99 -6.38
CA ASP A 417 -5.32 -25.46 -7.62
C ASP A 417 -5.90 -26.82 -8.05
N GLU A 418 -6.22 -26.94 -9.33
CA GLU A 418 -6.67 -28.18 -9.93
C GLU A 418 -5.61 -29.31 -9.83
N GLU A 419 -4.33 -28.99 -9.77
CA GLU A 419 -3.26 -29.97 -9.51
C GLU A 419 -3.43 -30.67 -8.15
N GLU A 420 -4.11 -30.05 -7.19
CA GLU A 420 -4.39 -30.61 -5.86
C GLU A 420 -5.75 -31.38 -5.79
N ARG A 421 -6.43 -31.55 -6.92
CA ARG A 421 -7.74 -32.21 -7.01
C ARG A 421 -7.75 -33.60 -6.37
N GLU A 422 -6.73 -34.40 -6.61
CA GLU A 422 -6.67 -35.76 -6.05
C GLU A 422 -6.67 -35.76 -4.51
N LYS A 423 -5.94 -34.83 -3.89
CA LYS A 423 -5.93 -34.67 -2.43
C LYS A 423 -7.28 -34.22 -1.90
N ILE A 424 -7.92 -33.31 -2.62
CA ILE A 424 -9.26 -32.79 -2.27
C ILE A 424 -10.32 -33.87 -2.39
N ASP A 425 -10.28 -34.67 -3.45
CA ASP A 425 -11.25 -35.75 -3.68
C ASP A 425 -11.03 -36.92 -2.67
N ALA A 426 -9.77 -37.22 -2.33
CA ALA A 426 -9.48 -38.17 -1.26
C ALA A 426 -10.00 -37.69 0.11
N TYR A 427 -9.83 -36.40 0.42
CA TYR A 427 -10.42 -35.80 1.62
C TYR A 427 -11.95 -35.89 1.62
N ARG A 428 -12.61 -35.53 0.50
CA ARG A 428 -14.09 -35.59 0.37
C ARG A 428 -14.61 -37.00 0.59
N ALA A 429 -13.95 -38.00 0.00
CA ALA A 429 -14.30 -39.41 0.17
C ALA A 429 -14.13 -39.85 1.64
N ALA A 430 -13.02 -39.51 2.26
CA ALA A 430 -12.77 -39.83 3.67
C ALA A 430 -13.76 -39.14 4.60
N HIS A 431 -14.12 -37.88 4.33
CA HIS A 431 -15.11 -37.14 5.11
C HIS A 431 -16.50 -37.73 4.99
N ALA A 432 -16.94 -38.08 3.78
CA ALA A 432 -18.22 -38.73 3.55
C ALA A 432 -18.31 -40.12 4.25
N ALA A 433 -17.21 -40.89 4.22
CA ALA A 433 -17.14 -42.17 4.94
C ALA A 433 -17.21 -41.97 6.47
N TRP A 434 -16.54 -40.92 7.00
CA TRP A 434 -16.61 -40.58 8.41
C TRP A 434 -18.01 -40.15 8.85
N GLU A 435 -18.70 -39.32 8.04
CA GLU A 435 -20.10 -38.94 8.29
C GLU A 435 -21.02 -40.16 8.26
N ALA A 436 -20.89 -41.05 7.27
CA ALA A 436 -21.67 -42.28 7.15
C ALA A 436 -21.45 -43.24 8.34
N ALA A 437 -20.26 -43.24 8.95
CA ALA A 437 -19.93 -44.00 10.16
C ALA A 437 -20.43 -43.37 11.46
N GLY A 438 -21.19 -42.29 11.40
CA GLY A 438 -21.75 -41.62 12.57
C GLY A 438 -20.77 -40.69 13.32
N GLY A 439 -19.66 -40.35 12.75
CA GLY A 439 -18.78 -39.27 13.23
C GLY A 439 -17.99 -39.54 14.53
N GLY A 440 -17.85 -40.79 14.95
CA GLY A 440 -17.28 -41.14 16.27
C GLY A 440 -15.77 -41.03 16.42
N ALA A 441 -15.01 -40.86 15.34
CA ALA A 441 -13.55 -40.66 15.31
C ALA A 441 -13.21 -39.19 15.00
N ALA A 442 -11.95 -38.81 15.15
CA ALA A 442 -11.50 -37.48 14.73
C ALA A 442 -11.82 -37.28 13.22
N ALA A 443 -12.49 -36.16 12.91
CA ALA A 443 -12.86 -35.85 11.52
C ALA A 443 -11.62 -35.76 10.63
N PRO A 444 -11.66 -36.28 9.40
CA PRO A 444 -10.60 -36.07 8.43
C PRO A 444 -10.32 -34.58 8.25
N ARG A 445 -9.07 -34.23 8.08
CA ARG A 445 -8.65 -32.84 7.92
C ARG A 445 -7.70 -32.71 6.74
N LEU A 446 -7.98 -31.75 5.86
CA LEU A 446 -7.08 -31.24 4.87
C LEU A 446 -6.99 -29.75 5.11
N LYS A 447 -5.86 -29.31 5.67
CA LYS A 447 -5.68 -27.96 6.20
C LYS A 447 -6.05 -26.90 5.13
N ALA A 448 -6.56 -25.76 5.58
CA ALA A 448 -7.20 -24.71 4.80
C ALA A 448 -8.47 -25.16 4.05
N TYR A 449 -8.41 -26.12 3.14
CA TYR A 449 -9.60 -26.56 2.40
C TYR A 449 -10.74 -27.02 3.33
N SER A 450 -10.45 -27.90 4.27
CA SER A 450 -11.44 -28.41 5.23
C SER A 450 -12.02 -27.34 6.16
N ASP A 451 -11.29 -26.24 6.36
CA ASP A 451 -11.73 -25.13 7.20
C ASP A 451 -12.67 -24.17 6.46
N MET A 452 -12.73 -24.26 5.11
CA MET A 452 -13.54 -23.38 4.24
C MET A 452 -14.80 -24.06 3.67
N VAL A 453 -14.97 -25.37 3.88
CA VAL A 453 -16.11 -26.12 3.33
C VAL A 453 -17.11 -26.52 4.41
N GLY A 454 -18.36 -26.81 3.99
CA GLY A 454 -19.43 -27.24 4.86
C GLY A 454 -20.47 -26.17 5.18
N ARG A 455 -21.48 -26.53 5.98
CA ARG A 455 -22.56 -25.60 6.36
C ARG A 455 -22.09 -24.44 7.26
N GLU A 456 -21.18 -24.75 8.17
CA GLU A 456 -20.50 -23.76 9.02
C GLU A 456 -18.99 -23.97 8.89
N PRO A 457 -18.34 -23.30 7.94
CA PRO A 457 -16.91 -23.37 7.81
C PRO A 457 -16.21 -23.00 9.13
N ARG A 458 -15.21 -23.78 9.53
CA ARG A 458 -14.42 -23.49 10.75
C ARG A 458 -13.75 -22.12 10.67
N PHE A 459 -13.39 -21.71 9.46
CA PHE A 459 -12.86 -20.37 9.19
C PHE A 459 -13.83 -19.29 9.68
N CYS A 460 -15.11 -19.34 9.30
CA CYS A 460 -16.11 -18.38 9.76
C CYS A 460 -16.32 -18.46 11.26
N ALA A 461 -16.35 -19.68 11.84
CA ALA A 461 -16.51 -19.86 13.28
C ALA A 461 -15.32 -19.28 14.06
N SER A 462 -14.10 -19.43 13.57
CA SER A 462 -12.89 -18.85 14.17
C SER A 462 -12.92 -17.34 14.09
N LEU A 463 -13.25 -16.78 12.93
CA LEU A 463 -13.34 -15.34 12.73
C LEU A 463 -14.40 -14.68 13.65
N ARG A 464 -15.59 -15.29 13.79
CA ARG A 464 -16.66 -14.82 14.68
C ARG A 464 -16.28 -14.80 16.16
N ARG A 465 -15.21 -15.49 16.56
CA ARG A 465 -14.69 -15.41 17.93
C ARG A 465 -13.87 -14.17 18.20
N ILE A 466 -13.32 -13.57 17.14
CA ILE A 466 -12.44 -12.40 17.22
C ILE A 466 -13.16 -11.12 16.82
N VAL A 467 -13.96 -11.14 15.75
CA VAL A 467 -14.71 -9.98 15.26
C VAL A 467 -16.21 -10.25 15.23
N ASP A 468 -16.99 -9.27 15.64
CA ASP A 468 -18.44 -9.32 15.52
C ASP A 468 -18.84 -9.07 14.06
N THR A 469 -19.30 -10.11 13.36
CA THR A 469 -19.72 -10.05 11.96
C THR A 469 -21.18 -9.64 11.77
N GLY A 470 -21.86 -9.18 12.81
CA GLY A 470 -23.29 -8.84 12.75
C GLY A 470 -23.62 -7.77 11.70
N ILE A 471 -22.75 -6.77 11.53
CA ILE A 471 -22.93 -5.73 10.49
C ILE A 471 -22.35 -6.10 9.12
N CYS A 472 -21.58 -7.19 9.04
CA CYS A 472 -20.97 -7.70 7.80
C CYS A 472 -21.08 -9.23 7.78
N PRO A 473 -22.29 -9.79 7.52
CA PRO A 473 -22.48 -11.23 7.47
C PRO A 473 -21.54 -11.87 6.44
N LEU A 474 -20.83 -12.93 6.87
CA LEU A 474 -19.80 -13.57 6.06
C LEU A 474 -20.26 -14.95 5.60
N THR A 475 -20.10 -15.22 4.30
CA THR A 475 -20.24 -16.55 3.68
C THR A 475 -18.95 -16.92 2.97
N VAL A 476 -18.37 -18.07 3.32
CA VAL A 476 -17.14 -18.59 2.71
C VAL A 476 -17.44 -19.89 1.98
N CYS A 477 -16.90 -20.01 0.77
CA CYS A 477 -16.96 -21.21 -0.07
C CYS A 477 -15.56 -21.54 -0.59
N ALA A 478 -15.36 -22.80 -1.02
CA ALA A 478 -14.15 -23.24 -1.70
C ALA A 478 -14.50 -23.82 -3.07
N ASP A 479 -13.66 -23.53 -4.06
CA ASP A 479 -13.77 -24.00 -5.44
C ASP A 479 -12.42 -24.54 -5.92
N ILE A 480 -12.43 -25.38 -6.95
CA ILE A 480 -11.24 -25.92 -7.60
C ILE A 480 -11.14 -25.29 -8.97
N ARG A 481 -10.01 -24.66 -9.26
CA ARG A 481 -9.79 -23.91 -10.50
C ARG A 481 -8.46 -24.27 -11.14
N PRO A 482 -8.35 -24.18 -12.48
CA PRO A 482 -7.04 -24.15 -13.12
C PRO A 482 -6.17 -23.06 -12.49
N ALA A 483 -4.93 -23.40 -12.19
CA ALA A 483 -3.98 -22.39 -11.74
C ALA A 483 -3.80 -21.35 -12.85
N ASP A 484 -4.31 -20.15 -12.67
CA ASP A 484 -3.84 -19.00 -13.43
C ASP A 484 -2.46 -18.62 -12.88
N ARG A 485 -1.46 -19.41 -13.26
CA ARG A 485 -0.06 -19.15 -12.95
C ARG A 485 0.40 -17.97 -13.82
N LYS A 486 -0.19 -16.80 -13.63
CA LYS A 486 0.50 -15.56 -13.97
C LYS A 486 1.83 -15.69 -13.27
N SER A 487 2.92 -15.75 -14.03
CA SER A 487 4.25 -15.91 -13.46
C SER A 487 4.52 -14.70 -12.56
N LYS A 488 4.12 -14.80 -11.30
CA LYS A 488 4.47 -13.87 -10.22
C LYS A 488 5.95 -13.94 -9.88
N HIS A 489 6.64 -14.87 -10.50
CA HIS A 489 8.06 -15.00 -10.45
C HIS A 489 8.67 -13.88 -11.29
N GLY A 490 8.68 -12.69 -10.74
CA GLY A 490 9.81 -11.84 -10.96
C GLY A 490 11.02 -12.73 -10.69
N THR A 491 11.65 -13.19 -11.78
CA THR A 491 12.92 -13.87 -11.76
C THR A 491 13.82 -13.26 -10.70
N LEU A 492 14.40 -14.11 -9.85
CA LEU A 492 15.57 -13.92 -9.00
C LEU A 492 16.16 -12.52 -9.00
N SER A 493 16.08 -11.84 -7.89
CA SER A 493 16.42 -10.48 -7.57
C SER A 493 15.28 -9.49 -7.84
N SER A 494 14.35 -9.43 -6.92
CA SER A 494 13.50 -8.26 -6.74
C SER A 494 14.39 -7.03 -6.65
N SER A 495 14.21 -6.08 -7.57
CA SER A 495 14.70 -4.73 -7.34
C SER A 495 14.09 -4.26 -6.04
N SER A 496 14.90 -3.92 -5.05
CA SER A 496 14.34 -3.35 -3.82
C SER A 496 13.57 -2.06 -4.18
N PHE A 497 12.60 -1.70 -3.40
CA PHE A 497 11.87 -0.44 -3.61
C PHE A 497 12.84 0.76 -3.58
N LEU A 498 13.89 0.70 -2.78
CA LEU A 498 14.96 1.69 -2.75
C LEU A 498 15.65 1.80 -4.11
N HIS A 499 15.98 0.69 -4.76
CA HIS A 499 16.57 0.72 -6.10
C HIS A 499 15.64 1.38 -7.12
N LEU A 500 14.34 1.08 -7.11
CA LEU A 500 13.38 1.74 -8.01
C LEU A 500 13.31 3.25 -7.76
N TYR A 501 13.34 3.65 -6.50
CA TYR A 501 13.37 5.07 -6.12
C TYR A 501 14.67 5.74 -6.60
N ASP A 502 15.83 5.14 -6.36
CA ASP A 502 17.14 5.65 -6.79
C ASP A 502 17.22 5.78 -8.32
N PHE A 503 16.71 4.79 -9.07
CA PHE A 503 16.57 4.88 -10.52
C PHE A 503 15.68 6.04 -10.96
N ALA A 504 14.55 6.23 -10.30
CA ALA A 504 13.62 7.31 -10.62
C ALA A 504 14.24 8.69 -10.37
N VAL A 505 14.97 8.86 -9.26
CA VAL A 505 15.73 10.08 -8.93
C VAL A 505 16.83 10.32 -9.97
N ALA A 506 17.62 9.30 -10.33
CA ALA A 506 18.65 9.40 -11.34
C ALA A 506 18.09 9.75 -12.73
N LEU A 507 16.96 9.19 -13.12
CA LEU A 507 16.25 9.51 -14.38
C LEU A 507 15.78 10.96 -14.39
N HIS A 508 15.26 11.47 -13.28
CA HIS A 508 14.86 12.88 -13.17
C HIS A 508 16.08 13.81 -13.24
N GLY A 509 17.15 13.48 -12.53
CA GLY A 509 18.39 14.28 -12.46
C GLY A 509 19.30 14.18 -13.68
N ARG A 510 18.90 13.52 -14.75
CA ARG A 510 19.72 13.25 -15.94
C ARG A 510 20.41 14.45 -16.58
N ASP A 511 19.78 15.62 -16.51
CA ASP A 511 20.27 16.88 -17.10
C ASP A 511 21.05 17.75 -16.13
N GLU A 512 21.14 17.33 -14.86
CA GLU A 512 21.83 18.09 -13.81
C GLU A 512 23.35 18.04 -13.96
N PRO A 513 24.06 19.09 -13.53
CA PRO A 513 25.52 19.11 -13.47
C PRO A 513 26.09 18.01 -12.58
N GLN A 514 27.32 17.57 -12.84
CA GLN A 514 28.00 16.56 -12.02
C GLN A 514 28.24 16.99 -10.57
N ALA A 515 28.26 18.28 -10.30
CA ALA A 515 28.50 18.84 -8.97
C ALA A 515 27.27 18.77 -8.04
N VAL A 516 26.07 18.45 -8.57
CA VAL A 516 24.82 18.34 -7.78
C VAL A 516 24.91 17.15 -6.83
N THR A 517 24.56 17.35 -5.56
CA THR A 517 24.56 16.26 -4.56
C THR A 517 23.37 15.32 -4.74
N THR A 518 23.44 14.14 -4.14
CA THR A 518 22.34 13.16 -4.17
C THR A 518 21.10 13.71 -3.47
N GLU A 519 21.29 14.37 -2.33
CA GLU A 519 20.22 14.99 -1.55
C GLU A 519 19.52 16.12 -2.32
N GLU A 520 20.26 16.83 -3.15
CA GLU A 520 19.68 17.88 -4.00
C GLU A 520 18.87 17.28 -5.16
N LEU A 521 19.35 16.19 -5.75
CA LEU A 521 18.60 15.44 -6.77
C LEU A 521 17.31 14.90 -6.20
N GLU A 522 17.33 14.33 -5.02
CA GLU A 522 16.14 13.83 -4.31
C GLU A 522 15.15 14.95 -4.02
N ARG A 523 15.63 16.07 -3.48
CA ARG A 523 14.79 17.23 -3.22
C ARG A 523 14.10 17.76 -4.50
N LYS A 524 14.81 17.79 -5.63
CA LYS A 524 14.22 18.17 -6.93
C LYS A 524 13.19 17.16 -7.39
N PHE A 525 13.45 15.87 -7.21
CA PHE A 525 12.51 14.81 -7.53
C PHE A 525 11.24 14.89 -6.64
N GLU A 526 11.41 15.08 -5.35
CA GLU A 526 10.29 15.22 -4.40
C GLU A 526 9.47 16.49 -4.61
N ALA A 527 10.04 17.51 -5.23
CA ALA A 527 9.31 18.74 -5.62
C ALA A 527 8.38 18.55 -6.83
N LEU A 528 8.50 17.45 -7.57
CA LEU A 528 7.58 17.13 -8.66
C LEU A 528 6.18 16.83 -8.13
N SER A 529 5.16 17.02 -8.98
CA SER A 529 3.84 16.45 -8.71
C SER A 529 3.91 14.92 -8.62
N LEU A 530 3.00 14.31 -7.87
CA LEU A 530 2.97 12.85 -7.69
C LEU A 530 2.89 12.12 -9.05
N GLU A 531 2.14 12.65 -10.00
CA GLU A 531 2.05 12.07 -11.36
C GLU A 531 3.41 11.98 -12.05
N TYR A 532 4.24 13.02 -11.97
CA TYR A 532 5.58 13.01 -12.56
C TYR A 532 6.56 12.13 -11.79
N GLN A 533 6.45 12.09 -10.46
CA GLN A 533 7.22 11.14 -9.65
C GLN A 533 6.88 9.69 -10.06
N LEU A 534 5.59 9.37 -10.17
CA LEU A 534 5.14 8.05 -10.61
C LEU A 534 5.55 7.69 -12.03
N SER A 535 5.52 8.65 -12.95
CA SER A 535 5.99 8.40 -14.31
C SER A 535 7.46 7.99 -14.33
N ASN A 536 8.31 8.58 -13.49
CA ASN A 536 9.71 8.18 -13.33
C ASN A 536 9.85 6.83 -12.61
N ILE A 537 9.05 6.54 -11.58
CA ILE A 537 9.03 5.24 -10.89
C ILE A 537 8.56 4.14 -11.83
N ASN A 538 7.50 4.35 -12.61
CA ASN A 538 7.02 3.38 -13.58
C ASN A 538 8.01 3.14 -14.73
N ARG A 539 8.75 4.18 -15.12
CA ARG A 539 9.87 4.07 -16.06
C ARG A 539 10.97 3.20 -15.44
N ALA A 540 11.33 3.41 -14.19
CA ALA A 540 12.31 2.59 -13.47
C ALA A 540 11.87 1.12 -13.35
N LYS A 541 10.60 0.85 -13.00
CA LYS A 541 10.02 -0.51 -12.97
C LYS A 541 10.16 -1.22 -14.32
N SER A 542 9.89 -0.52 -15.40
CA SER A 542 9.96 -1.07 -16.75
C SER A 542 11.39 -1.29 -17.25
N PHE A 543 12.36 -0.63 -16.61
CA PHE A 543 13.76 -0.65 -17.04
C PHE A 543 14.37 -2.04 -16.99
N ARG A 544 13.99 -2.87 -16.01
CA ARG A 544 14.41 -4.26 -15.97
C ARG A 544 14.05 -5.02 -17.25
N ARG A 545 12.79 -4.89 -17.69
CA ARG A 545 12.34 -5.51 -18.95
C ARG A 545 13.13 -5.00 -20.15
N TYR A 546 13.57 -3.73 -20.14
CA TYR A 546 14.40 -3.18 -21.20
C TYR A 546 15.80 -3.76 -21.15
N LEU A 547 16.39 -3.89 -19.98
CA LEU A 547 17.69 -4.52 -19.80
C LEU A 547 17.67 -5.98 -20.23
N ASP A 548 16.67 -6.75 -19.82
CA ASP A 548 16.51 -8.16 -20.22
C ASP A 548 16.43 -8.26 -21.77
N ALA A 549 15.69 -7.36 -22.42
CA ALA A 549 15.56 -7.36 -23.88
C ALA A 549 16.87 -7.08 -24.64
N ILE A 550 17.85 -6.45 -23.98
CA ILE A 550 19.16 -6.11 -24.58
C ILE A 550 20.31 -6.91 -23.95
N GLY A 551 20.03 -7.96 -23.18
CA GLY A 551 21.03 -8.82 -22.55
C GLY A 551 21.87 -8.10 -21.49
N CYS A 552 21.24 -7.24 -20.68
CA CYS A 552 21.85 -6.51 -19.59
C CYS A 552 21.13 -6.76 -18.27
N PHE A 553 21.80 -6.51 -17.16
CA PHE A 553 21.21 -6.56 -15.82
C PHE A 553 21.84 -5.50 -14.91
N PHE A 554 21.18 -5.17 -13.81
CA PHE A 554 21.74 -4.27 -12.80
C PHE A 554 21.93 -4.98 -11.47
N THR A 555 22.95 -4.55 -10.71
CA THR A 555 23.22 -5.01 -9.36
C THR A 555 24.06 -3.98 -8.60
N ASP A 556 23.99 -3.99 -7.29
CA ASP A 556 24.88 -3.29 -6.36
C ASP A 556 26.18 -4.05 -6.08
N ARG A 557 26.25 -5.32 -6.48
CA ARG A 557 27.42 -6.18 -6.28
C ARG A 557 28.46 -5.98 -7.39
N ASN A 558 29.73 -6.17 -7.03
CA ASN A 558 30.79 -6.30 -8.03
C ASN A 558 30.69 -7.69 -8.65
N VAL A 559 30.50 -7.74 -9.95
CA VAL A 559 30.42 -8.96 -10.74
C VAL A 559 31.45 -8.91 -11.89
N ASP A 560 31.91 -10.06 -12.33
CA ASP A 560 32.87 -10.18 -13.43
C ASP A 560 32.16 -10.18 -14.80
N TYR A 561 31.48 -9.07 -15.09
CA TYR A 561 30.80 -8.82 -16.35
C TYR A 561 31.17 -7.40 -16.86
N PRO A 562 31.14 -7.18 -18.19
CA PRO A 562 31.41 -5.85 -18.75
C PRO A 562 30.37 -4.84 -18.26
N MET A 563 30.86 -3.76 -17.65
CA MET A 563 30.01 -2.69 -17.16
C MET A 563 29.52 -1.80 -18.30
N VAL A 564 28.22 -1.51 -18.33
CA VAL A 564 27.59 -0.62 -19.30
C VAL A 564 27.77 0.83 -18.84
N THR A 565 28.41 1.64 -19.69
CA THR A 565 28.59 3.08 -19.47
C THR A 565 27.74 3.92 -20.42
N ALA A 566 27.31 3.34 -21.55
CA ALA A 566 26.37 3.90 -22.50
C ALA A 566 25.68 2.76 -23.26
N PHE A 567 24.44 2.96 -23.67
CA PHE A 567 23.72 2.03 -24.54
C PHE A 567 24.07 2.31 -26.02
N THR A 568 24.23 1.24 -26.80
CA THR A 568 24.50 1.36 -28.25
C THR A 568 23.22 1.74 -29.02
N PRO A 569 23.34 2.24 -30.26
CA PRO A 569 22.18 2.51 -31.13
C PRO A 569 21.28 1.28 -31.33
N GLU A 570 21.87 0.08 -31.44
CA GLU A 570 21.14 -1.18 -31.57
C GLU A 570 20.33 -1.48 -30.32
N GLN A 571 20.93 -1.30 -29.13
CA GLN A 571 20.25 -1.49 -27.84
C GLN A 571 19.11 -0.47 -27.66
N THR A 572 19.37 0.79 -27.97
CA THR A 572 18.33 1.85 -27.89
C THR A 572 17.19 1.60 -28.87
N GLY A 573 17.48 1.09 -30.06
CA GLY A 573 16.48 0.68 -31.07
C GLY A 573 15.54 -0.43 -30.59
N VAL A 574 15.98 -1.26 -29.63
CA VAL A 574 15.14 -2.31 -29.01
C VAL A 574 14.25 -1.74 -27.93
N PHE A 575 14.79 -0.98 -26.98
CA PHE A 575 14.01 -0.61 -25.79
C PHE A 575 13.23 0.72 -25.93
N ALA A 576 13.65 1.67 -26.76
CA ALA A 576 12.97 2.95 -26.89
C ALA A 576 11.50 2.82 -27.36
N PRO A 577 11.16 1.97 -28.34
CA PRO A 577 9.76 1.73 -28.68
C PRO A 577 8.93 1.15 -27.52
N LEU A 578 9.56 0.33 -26.64
CA LEU A 578 8.91 -0.23 -25.47
C LEU A 578 8.62 0.86 -24.43
N GLU A 579 9.56 1.78 -24.22
CA GLU A 579 9.36 2.94 -23.34
C GLU A 579 8.26 3.86 -23.88
N HIS A 580 8.27 4.16 -25.19
CA HIS A 580 7.22 4.94 -25.80
C HIS A 580 5.84 4.33 -25.61
N ALA A 581 5.73 3.02 -25.76
CA ALA A 581 4.48 2.27 -25.53
C ALA A 581 4.02 2.36 -24.08
N ARG A 582 4.94 2.24 -23.11
CA ARG A 582 4.63 2.43 -21.70
C ARG A 582 4.10 3.84 -21.44
N TRP A 583 4.82 4.85 -21.90
CA TRP A 583 4.49 6.26 -21.72
C TRP A 583 3.11 6.61 -22.30
N LEU A 584 2.81 6.17 -23.53
CA LEU A 584 1.51 6.37 -24.15
C LEU A 584 0.36 5.74 -23.36
N ARG A 585 0.52 4.47 -22.93
CA ARG A 585 -0.52 3.77 -22.16
C ARG A 585 -0.77 4.44 -20.82
N GLU A 586 0.29 4.84 -20.15
CA GLU A 586 0.20 5.55 -18.86
C GLU A 586 -0.53 6.89 -19.02
N HIS A 587 -0.15 7.71 -19.99
CA HIS A 587 -0.82 8.99 -20.25
C HIS A 587 -2.31 8.79 -20.57
N ARG A 588 -2.63 7.82 -21.41
CA ARG A 588 -4.03 7.49 -21.74
C ARG A 588 -4.83 7.05 -20.49
N ARG A 589 -4.24 6.23 -19.64
CA ARG A 589 -4.86 5.81 -18.37
C ARG A 589 -5.09 6.98 -17.41
N MET A 590 -4.21 7.97 -17.44
CA MET A 590 -4.31 9.20 -16.66
C MET A 590 -5.20 10.27 -17.31
N GLY A 591 -5.90 9.96 -18.39
CA GLY A 591 -6.86 10.84 -19.05
C GLY A 591 -6.26 11.86 -20.02
N TRP A 592 -5.01 11.68 -20.43
CA TRP A 592 -4.40 12.52 -21.47
C TRP A 592 -4.94 12.18 -22.87
N TYR A 593 -5.07 13.19 -23.74
CA TYR A 593 -5.42 13.02 -25.14
C TYR A 593 -4.41 13.70 -26.07
N GLY A 594 -4.40 13.28 -27.34
CA GLY A 594 -3.50 13.81 -28.38
C GLY A 594 -4.01 15.11 -28.99
N GLY A 595 -3.16 16.14 -28.97
CA GLY A 595 -3.45 17.45 -29.53
C GLY A 595 -2.40 18.48 -29.14
N ASP A 596 -2.49 19.65 -29.69
CA ASP A 596 -1.62 20.81 -29.51
C ASP A 596 -2.35 22.05 -28.99
N ASP A 597 -3.58 21.92 -28.54
CA ASP A 597 -4.43 23.02 -28.09
C ASP A 597 -3.72 23.94 -27.10
N TYR A 598 -2.85 23.39 -26.24
CA TYR A 598 -2.06 24.16 -25.27
C TYR A 598 -1.01 25.08 -25.93
N GLU A 599 -0.60 24.81 -27.17
CA GLU A 599 0.33 25.65 -27.93
C GLU A 599 -0.39 26.75 -28.71
N THR A 600 -1.62 26.48 -29.12
CA THR A 600 -2.39 27.35 -30.02
C THR A 600 -3.37 28.28 -29.29
N LEU A 601 -3.75 27.96 -28.06
CA LEU A 601 -4.64 28.81 -27.29
C LEU A 601 -4.01 30.21 -27.05
N PRO A 602 -4.76 31.28 -27.29
CA PRO A 602 -4.27 32.63 -27.03
C PRO A 602 -4.04 32.81 -25.54
N LEU A 603 -2.84 33.21 -25.18
CA LEU A 603 -2.52 33.69 -23.83
C LEU A 603 -2.90 35.16 -23.72
N GLY A 604 -3.44 35.57 -22.56
CA GLY A 604 -3.74 36.96 -22.29
C GLY A 604 -2.48 37.84 -22.32
N PRO A 605 -2.63 39.18 -22.46
CA PRO A 605 -1.51 40.10 -22.54
C PRO A 605 -0.56 40.08 -21.32
N GLU A 606 -1.00 39.42 -20.26
CA GLU A 606 -0.25 39.27 -18.99
C GLU A 606 0.71 38.07 -19.01
N ALA A 607 0.68 37.23 -20.06
CA ALA A 607 1.51 36.04 -20.18
C ALA A 607 3.02 36.37 -20.22
N GLY A 608 3.36 37.55 -20.71
CA GLY A 608 4.76 37.92 -20.93
C GLY A 608 5.39 37.14 -22.08
N GLU A 609 6.70 37.24 -22.22
CA GLU A 609 7.47 36.50 -23.22
C GLU A 609 8.49 35.58 -22.54
N GLY A 610 8.99 34.60 -23.29
CA GLY A 610 10.08 33.73 -22.85
C GLY A 610 9.68 32.70 -21.82
N GLU A 611 10.40 32.61 -20.71
CA GLU A 611 10.22 31.58 -19.66
C GLU A 611 8.82 31.59 -19.03
N ARG A 612 8.23 32.77 -18.86
CA ARG A 612 6.91 32.92 -18.31
C ARG A 612 5.83 32.39 -19.25
N GLU A 613 5.92 32.65 -20.52
CA GLU A 613 5.02 32.06 -21.52
C GLU A 613 5.16 30.55 -21.55
N GLN A 614 6.38 30.01 -21.52
CA GLN A 614 6.61 28.57 -21.49
C GLN A 614 6.03 27.92 -20.23
N ALA A 615 6.13 28.57 -19.07
CA ALA A 615 5.55 28.07 -17.84
C ALA A 615 4.01 28.02 -17.92
N LEU A 616 3.38 29.06 -18.48
CA LEU A 616 1.94 29.09 -18.71
C LEU A 616 1.48 28.03 -19.72
N ARG A 617 2.23 27.84 -20.82
CA ARG A 617 1.97 26.77 -21.80
C ARG A 617 2.04 25.38 -21.15
N ARG A 618 3.03 25.17 -20.29
CA ARG A 618 3.20 23.94 -19.54
C ARG A 618 2.01 23.69 -18.60
N ALA A 619 1.58 24.72 -17.85
CA ALA A 619 0.43 24.65 -16.98
C ALA A 619 -0.88 24.38 -17.77
N LEU A 620 -1.06 25.00 -18.92
CA LEU A 620 -2.20 24.74 -19.83
C LEU A 620 -2.21 23.29 -20.32
N ARG A 621 -1.06 22.76 -20.74
CA ARG A 621 -0.91 21.37 -21.16
C ARG A 621 -1.40 20.41 -20.08
N GLU A 622 -0.99 20.63 -18.84
CA GLU A 622 -1.38 19.81 -17.69
C GLU A 622 -2.87 19.97 -17.35
N GLN A 623 -3.37 21.18 -17.36
CA GLN A 623 -4.80 21.44 -17.11
C GLN A 623 -5.72 20.81 -18.16
N LEU A 624 -5.35 20.92 -19.43
CA LEU A 624 -6.11 20.35 -20.54
C LEU A 624 -5.92 18.83 -20.64
N ARG A 625 -4.89 18.29 -20.02
CA ARG A 625 -4.46 16.88 -20.22
C ARG A 625 -4.21 16.59 -21.70
N CYS A 626 -3.63 17.54 -22.42
CA CYS A 626 -3.40 17.50 -23.86
C CYS A 626 -1.90 17.46 -24.17
N HIS A 627 -1.48 16.54 -25.02
CA HIS A 627 -0.07 16.44 -25.41
C HIS A 627 0.05 15.96 -26.87
N LYS A 628 0.85 16.63 -27.67
CA LYS A 628 1.00 16.35 -29.11
C LYS A 628 1.51 14.95 -29.44
N LEU A 629 2.24 14.31 -28.53
CA LEU A 629 2.76 12.95 -28.73
C LEU A 629 1.80 11.86 -28.24
N VAL A 630 0.65 12.20 -27.66
CA VAL A 630 -0.35 11.22 -27.24
C VAL A 630 -1.23 10.82 -28.42
N LEU A 631 -1.42 9.52 -28.61
CA LEU A 631 -2.33 8.96 -29.63
C LEU A 631 -3.76 8.89 -29.11
N ASN A 632 -4.73 9.32 -29.94
CA ASN A 632 -6.15 9.14 -29.68
C ASN A 632 -6.65 7.80 -30.25
N GLY A 633 -7.75 7.28 -29.71
CA GLY A 633 -8.34 6.00 -30.11
C GLY A 633 -7.64 4.78 -29.51
N GLU A 634 -7.80 3.62 -30.15
CA GLU A 634 -7.24 2.36 -29.68
C GLU A 634 -5.71 2.32 -29.76
N LEU A 635 -5.05 1.77 -28.75
CA LEU A 635 -3.59 1.64 -28.63
C LEU A 635 -3.17 0.18 -28.87
N SER A 636 -3.18 -0.27 -30.15
CA SER A 636 -2.53 -1.53 -30.51
C SER A 636 -1.00 -1.38 -30.58
N ASP A 637 -0.26 -2.47 -30.32
CA ASP A 637 1.20 -2.46 -30.35
C ASP A 637 1.77 -2.01 -31.71
N GLU A 638 1.16 -2.46 -32.78
CA GLU A 638 1.57 -2.07 -34.13
C GLU A 638 1.37 -0.58 -34.40
N ARG A 639 0.23 -0.01 -34.00
CA ARG A 639 -0.05 1.41 -34.13
C ARG A 639 0.90 2.28 -33.31
N ILE A 640 1.21 1.85 -32.07
CA ILE A 640 2.18 2.53 -31.22
C ILE A 640 3.57 2.52 -31.85
N ARG A 641 3.99 1.36 -32.39
CA ARG A 641 5.28 1.23 -33.08
C ARG A 641 5.38 2.12 -34.31
N GLN A 642 4.35 2.14 -35.13
CA GLN A 642 4.29 3.03 -36.29
C GLN A 642 4.35 4.50 -35.89
N HIS A 643 3.64 4.88 -34.85
CA HIS A 643 3.70 6.22 -34.29
C HIS A 643 5.12 6.58 -33.84
N TYR A 644 5.79 5.71 -33.05
CA TYR A 644 7.16 5.94 -32.60
C TYR A 644 8.11 6.16 -33.81
N LEU A 645 8.01 5.33 -34.82
CA LEU A 645 8.84 5.44 -36.06
C LEU A 645 8.55 6.71 -36.89
N SER A 646 7.37 7.29 -36.74
CA SER A 646 7.00 8.55 -37.42
C SER A 646 7.45 9.81 -36.68
N LEU A 647 7.90 9.69 -35.41
CA LEU A 647 8.37 10.83 -34.63
C LEU A 647 9.68 11.40 -35.17
N SER A 648 9.91 12.67 -34.91
CA SER A 648 11.22 13.30 -35.14
C SER A 648 12.33 12.61 -34.35
N PRO A 649 13.59 12.63 -34.80
CA PRO A 649 14.72 12.09 -34.04
C PRO A 649 14.82 12.70 -32.63
N GLU A 650 14.47 13.98 -32.47
CA GLU A 650 14.42 14.66 -31.18
C GLU A 650 13.34 14.07 -30.26
N ASP A 651 12.15 13.81 -30.76
CA ASP A 651 11.06 13.23 -30.01
C ASP A 651 11.34 11.75 -29.67
N GLN A 652 11.92 10.98 -30.61
CA GLN A 652 12.39 9.61 -30.32
C GLN A 652 13.48 9.60 -29.24
N GLY A 653 14.36 10.60 -29.22
CA GLY A 653 15.41 10.76 -28.24
C GLY A 653 14.88 10.86 -26.80
N LYS A 654 13.69 11.41 -26.60
CA LYS A 654 13.05 11.53 -25.27
C LYS A 654 12.79 10.17 -24.61
N ASP A 655 12.72 9.10 -25.36
CA ASP A 655 12.44 7.76 -24.88
C ASP A 655 13.71 6.97 -24.50
N TRP A 656 14.90 7.35 -24.95
CA TRP A 656 16.15 6.63 -24.65
C TRP A 656 17.30 7.48 -24.09
N GLU A 657 17.42 8.75 -24.48
CA GLU A 657 18.49 9.61 -23.95
C GLU A 657 18.51 9.72 -22.41
N PRO A 658 17.35 9.80 -21.72
CA PRO A 658 17.33 9.83 -20.28
C PRO A 658 18.06 8.65 -19.64
N PHE A 659 17.99 7.46 -20.23
CA PHE A 659 18.66 6.27 -19.72
C PHE A 659 20.19 6.36 -19.85
N ASN A 660 20.70 6.87 -20.97
CA ASN A 660 22.14 7.10 -21.11
C ASN A 660 22.66 8.17 -20.17
N ARG A 661 21.91 9.26 -20.00
CA ARG A 661 22.31 10.35 -19.12
C ARG A 661 22.26 9.97 -17.66
N MET A 662 21.29 9.16 -17.23
CA MET A 662 21.20 8.71 -15.84
C MET A 662 22.36 7.80 -15.43
N LEU A 663 22.97 7.03 -16.35
CA LEU A 663 24.05 6.09 -16.02
C LEU A 663 25.21 6.76 -15.26
N ARG A 664 25.49 8.04 -15.53
CA ARG A 664 26.52 8.82 -14.81
C ARG A 664 26.16 9.06 -13.34
N LEU A 665 24.84 9.19 -13.03
CA LEU A 665 24.35 9.49 -11.69
C LEU A 665 24.08 8.22 -10.89
N LEU A 666 23.70 7.14 -11.56
CA LEU A 666 23.28 5.90 -10.92
C LEU A 666 24.33 5.33 -9.97
N ARG A 667 25.62 5.46 -10.30
CA ARG A 667 26.74 5.00 -9.45
C ARG A 667 26.85 5.70 -8.10
N ARG A 668 26.14 6.82 -7.92
CA ARG A 668 26.11 7.57 -6.66
C ARG A 668 25.15 6.98 -5.66
N PHE A 669 24.23 6.09 -6.11
CA PHE A 669 23.24 5.43 -5.31
C PHE A 669 23.72 4.02 -4.96
N ASP A 670 24.25 3.82 -3.77
CA ASP A 670 24.67 2.53 -3.17
C ASP A 670 25.46 1.59 -4.10
N GLY A 671 26.24 2.15 -5.02
CA GLY A 671 27.06 1.39 -5.94
C GLY A 671 26.31 0.68 -7.06
N LEU A 672 25.04 1.01 -7.28
CA LEU A 672 24.19 0.42 -8.33
C LEU A 672 24.79 0.60 -9.73
N ARG A 673 24.94 -0.50 -10.46
CA ARG A 673 25.62 -0.56 -11.78
C ARG A 673 24.85 -1.46 -12.72
N ILE A 674 25.05 -1.21 -14.02
CA ILE A 674 24.50 -2.04 -15.10
C ILE A 674 25.64 -2.81 -15.77
N TYR A 675 25.41 -4.09 -16.02
CA TYR A 675 26.33 -4.99 -16.64
C TYR A 675 25.68 -5.66 -17.84
N ARG A 676 26.52 -6.08 -18.80
CA ARG A 676 26.12 -6.85 -19.97
C ARG A 676 26.40 -8.33 -19.72
N LEU A 677 25.42 -9.22 -20.04
CA LEU A 677 25.56 -10.68 -20.03
C LEU A 677 26.55 -11.17 -21.07
#